data_80a912c87797b9bb278725453096152c
#
_entry.id   80a912c87797b9bb278725453096152c
#
_cell.length_a   1.000
_cell.length_b   1.000
_cell.length_c   1.000
_cell.angle_alpha   90.00
_cell.angle_beta   90.00
_cell.angle_gamma   90.00
#
_symmetry.space_group_name_H-M   'P 1'
#
loop_
_entity.id
_entity.type
_entity.pdbx_description
1 polymer ?
#
loop_
_entity_poly.entity_id
_entity_poly.type
_entity_poly.pdbx_seq_one_letter_code
_entity_poly.pdbx_strand_id
1 'polypeptide(L)'
;MKNYGISQNLYGEIKRLGAKDMEICMQCGNCAAACPLSTGENTFPRKIYRYLQLGLRDKVLESPEPWLCYYCGDCNTDCPRGAEPAETMMATRRWLTTQYDWTGLARLFYASPRLEVAAFAGIALFVMSLFLLFHGPVITDYVALNTFAPAHYVHIGDEIMILIVLGLLGSNAINMYLKIMQGTKVPLKLYFTQAPVFILNYFTQKKWRKCGTGPSSAWARHFFLFSGWVAMEVLVMIFLTSFQTDIVHPFWHPTRIVGYYATVALLVGSTSMLYGRWFKKDENLHRYSDFTDMFFLVLIFAIAFTGILVHFARLGGLPLTTYTIYVIHVGICVGMLMIMLPFGKLSHLMYRPLAIFLTSIKAKAQHDSQVDPVDMEHEIGEAFKTCMQCGTCTSVCTSTHANNYSPRLVLRNLALNRATDTNVDDVSWNCVTCNSCVASCPRGIDIIGLIKSVRRQIAEGKFMPKYLQAPLKSLEKDGNPWGGKRSKRTDWISTPKIPVFSQDKEYCLFTCCTTAYDDTAAKGSLSGGTALVKLLEISDVSYGTLGTAESCCGDQAEKIGAATVNESLIKANTDLFLKNNVKKILTSSPHCLNAFKKNYPELEENTETVHYTELLDALITKGSLTPLTEVNSRVTYHDPCYLGRHNGIYEQPRRILQSIPGLEIIEMQNSRKRSQCCGGGGGGAWHILPMDESHGVQRVREAMDTGAEIIATACPYCIRMLNDAIATLGVQNKIAVRDVAELLLQSVEASYISGQTTSANQEEYHV
;
A
#
# COMPACT_ATOMS: atom_id res chain seq x y z
N MET A 1 -4.79 -10.52 8.96
CA MET A 1 -4.26 -10.05 7.66
C MET A 1 -4.71 -11.00 6.56
N LYS A 2 -5.06 -10.49 5.37
CA LYS A 2 -5.45 -11.33 4.24
C LYS A 2 -4.19 -11.87 3.57
N ASN A 3 -4.08 -13.18 3.46
CA ASN A 3 -3.10 -13.79 2.54
C ASN A 3 -3.58 -13.53 1.12
N TYR A 4 -2.89 -12.67 0.39
CA TYR A 4 -3.15 -12.44 -1.03
C TYR A 4 -2.48 -13.56 -1.83
N GLY A 5 -3.31 -14.48 -2.34
CA GLY A 5 -2.83 -15.55 -3.22
C GLY A 5 -2.31 -14.98 -4.55
N ILE A 6 -1.16 -15.47 -5.01
CA ILE A 6 -0.62 -15.16 -6.34
C ILE A 6 -1.35 -16.03 -7.36
N SER A 7 -2.04 -15.40 -8.32
CA SER A 7 -2.67 -16.08 -9.44
C SER A 7 -1.77 -16.04 -10.68
N GLN A 8 -1.14 -17.15 -11.00
CA GLN A 8 -0.26 -17.29 -12.17
C GLN A 8 -0.99 -16.99 -13.49
N ASN A 9 -2.31 -17.21 -13.55
CA ASN A 9 -3.10 -17.05 -14.77
C ASN A 9 -3.68 -15.64 -14.98
N LEU A 10 -3.61 -14.74 -13.98
CA LEU A 10 -4.26 -13.42 -14.06
C LEU A 10 -3.81 -12.62 -15.28
N TYR A 11 -2.52 -12.60 -15.57
CA TYR A 11 -1.97 -11.94 -16.74
C TYR A 11 -2.59 -12.45 -18.03
N GLY A 12 -2.67 -13.78 -18.20
CA GLY A 12 -3.27 -14.42 -19.38
C GLY A 12 -4.78 -14.13 -19.51
N GLU A 13 -5.51 -14.05 -18.40
CA GLU A 13 -6.93 -13.68 -18.40
C GLU A 13 -7.12 -12.26 -18.92
N ILE A 14 -6.33 -11.31 -18.47
CA ILE A 14 -6.42 -9.89 -18.88
C ILE A 14 -5.99 -9.72 -20.35
N LYS A 15 -4.96 -10.43 -20.79
CA LYS A 15 -4.48 -10.39 -22.18
C LYS A 15 -5.56 -10.87 -23.16
N ARG A 16 -6.30 -11.94 -22.82
CA ARG A 16 -7.43 -12.45 -23.64
C ARG A 16 -8.56 -11.42 -23.77
N LEU A 17 -8.71 -10.54 -22.80
CA LEU A 17 -9.73 -9.49 -22.80
C LEU A 17 -9.24 -8.18 -23.45
N GLY A 18 -8.11 -8.21 -24.16
CA GLY A 18 -7.64 -7.13 -25.01
C GLY A 18 -6.52 -6.27 -24.43
N ALA A 19 -5.84 -6.66 -23.33
CA ALA A 19 -4.63 -5.98 -22.92
C ALA A 19 -3.51 -6.20 -23.95
N LYS A 20 -2.78 -5.12 -24.26
CA LYS A 20 -1.70 -5.11 -25.23
C LYS A 20 -0.38 -4.82 -24.54
N ASP A 21 0.68 -5.52 -24.98
CA ASP A 21 2.07 -5.23 -24.68
C ASP A 21 2.37 -4.93 -23.20
N MET A 22 1.62 -5.55 -22.29
CA MET A 22 1.75 -5.35 -20.84
C MET A 22 3.08 -5.88 -20.32
N GLU A 23 3.64 -6.89 -20.96
CA GLU A 23 4.92 -7.54 -20.66
C GLU A 23 6.13 -6.60 -20.78
N ILE A 24 6.10 -5.63 -21.70
CA ILE A 24 7.21 -4.71 -21.92
C ILE A 24 7.26 -3.55 -20.91
N CYS A 25 6.29 -3.46 -20.00
CA CYS A 25 6.23 -2.42 -18.98
C CYS A 25 7.36 -2.59 -17.96
N MET A 26 8.29 -1.65 -17.92
CA MET A 26 9.41 -1.61 -16.97
C MET A 26 9.12 -0.82 -15.68
N GLN A 27 7.88 -0.50 -15.41
CA GLN A 27 7.45 0.21 -14.19
C GLN A 27 8.08 1.60 -13.98
N CYS A 28 8.45 2.33 -15.05
CA CYS A 28 9.10 3.65 -14.98
C CYS A 28 8.25 4.75 -14.32
N GLY A 29 6.90 4.65 -14.39
CA GLY A 29 5.98 5.59 -13.77
C GLY A 29 5.53 6.77 -14.63
N ASN A 30 6.01 6.94 -15.88
CA ASN A 30 5.59 8.04 -16.77
C ASN A 30 4.07 8.07 -16.97
N CYS A 31 3.44 6.91 -17.15
CA CYS A 31 1.98 6.81 -17.25
C CYS A 31 1.25 7.32 -16.01
N ALA A 32 1.85 7.18 -14.82
CA ALA A 32 1.27 7.73 -13.60
C ALA A 32 1.51 9.25 -13.47
N ALA A 33 2.63 9.75 -14.00
CA ALA A 33 2.91 11.18 -14.03
C ALA A 33 1.97 11.94 -15.00
N ALA A 34 1.66 11.33 -16.14
CA ALA A 34 0.74 11.88 -17.14
C ALA A 34 -0.74 11.82 -16.70
N CYS A 35 -1.10 10.89 -15.82
CA CYS A 35 -2.51 10.65 -15.48
C CYS A 35 -3.01 11.61 -14.40
N PRO A 36 -4.05 12.44 -14.65
CA PRO A 36 -4.63 13.33 -13.65
C PRO A 36 -5.37 12.61 -12.51
N LEU A 37 -5.61 11.30 -12.65
CA LEU A 37 -6.16 10.44 -11.59
C LEU A 37 -5.07 9.89 -10.66
N SER A 38 -3.80 10.07 -11.02
CA SER A 38 -2.67 9.69 -10.19
C SER A 38 -2.50 10.74 -9.09
N THR A 39 -2.83 10.38 -7.87
CA THR A 39 -2.70 11.24 -6.70
C THR A 39 -1.92 10.48 -5.63
N GLY A 40 -0.92 11.11 -5.02
CA GLY A 40 -0.22 10.59 -3.86
C GLY A 40 0.08 9.08 -3.92
N GLU A 41 -0.57 8.29 -3.09
CA GLU A 41 -0.44 6.82 -3.03
C GLU A 41 -1.05 6.11 -4.24
N ASN A 42 -1.99 6.75 -4.92
CA ASN A 42 -2.64 6.17 -6.09
C ASN A 42 -1.84 6.44 -7.36
N THR A 43 -0.75 5.73 -7.57
CA THR A 43 0.09 5.81 -8.77
C THR A 43 -0.57 5.13 -9.97
N PHE A 44 -1.84 5.49 -10.23
CA PHE A 44 -2.61 4.96 -11.35
C PHE A 44 -2.08 5.52 -12.70
N PRO A 45 -1.99 4.73 -13.76
CA PRO A 45 -2.34 3.30 -13.91
C PRO A 45 -1.22 2.33 -13.50
N ARG A 46 -0.01 2.82 -13.16
CA ARG A 46 1.15 2.01 -12.80
C ARG A 46 0.86 0.99 -11.69
N LYS A 47 0.12 1.38 -10.67
CA LYS A 47 -0.27 0.51 -9.55
C LYS A 47 -1.00 -0.75 -10.03
N ILE A 48 -1.98 -0.58 -10.92
CA ILE A 48 -2.74 -1.71 -11.48
C ILE A 48 -1.84 -2.60 -12.33
N TYR A 49 -0.98 -2.02 -13.18
CA TYR A 49 0.03 -2.77 -13.92
C TYR A 49 0.87 -3.67 -13.00
N ARG A 50 1.34 -3.10 -11.88
CA ARG A 50 2.14 -3.85 -10.92
C ARG A 50 1.35 -5.02 -10.32
N TYR A 51 0.08 -4.81 -9.97
CA TYR A 51 -0.77 -5.88 -9.46
C TYR A 51 -0.99 -7.00 -10.49
N LEU A 52 -1.20 -6.63 -11.75
CA LEU A 52 -1.37 -7.59 -12.84
C LEU A 52 -0.09 -8.40 -13.10
N GLN A 53 1.08 -7.75 -13.15
CA GLN A 53 2.37 -8.41 -13.35
C GLN A 53 2.73 -9.36 -12.20
N LEU A 54 2.33 -9.03 -10.96
CA LEU A 54 2.56 -9.87 -9.78
C LEU A 54 1.47 -10.92 -9.55
N GLY A 55 0.42 -10.95 -10.36
CA GLY A 55 -0.70 -11.89 -10.20
C GLY A 55 -1.57 -11.62 -8.96
N LEU A 56 -1.59 -10.40 -8.43
CA LEU A 56 -2.31 -10.03 -7.20
C LEU A 56 -3.80 -9.81 -7.49
N ARG A 57 -4.52 -10.89 -7.75
CA ARG A 57 -5.94 -10.90 -8.15
C ARG A 57 -6.83 -10.10 -7.19
N ASP A 58 -6.71 -10.36 -5.90
CA ASP A 58 -7.56 -9.72 -4.89
C ASP A 58 -7.31 -8.21 -4.82
N LYS A 59 -6.05 -7.76 -4.96
CA LYS A 59 -5.71 -6.34 -5.03
C LYS A 59 -6.35 -5.64 -6.23
N VAL A 60 -6.44 -6.31 -7.37
CA VAL A 60 -7.15 -5.77 -8.55
C VAL A 60 -8.65 -5.69 -8.29
N LEU A 61 -9.24 -6.69 -7.64
CA LEU A 61 -10.68 -6.73 -7.30
C LEU A 61 -11.07 -5.63 -6.29
N GLU A 62 -10.19 -5.32 -5.34
CA GLU A 62 -10.37 -4.27 -4.34
C GLU A 62 -10.15 -2.85 -4.90
N SER A 63 -9.60 -2.74 -6.11
CA SER A 63 -9.19 -1.47 -6.71
C SER A 63 -10.34 -0.81 -7.50
N PRO A 64 -10.83 0.37 -7.08
CA PRO A 64 -11.81 1.12 -7.84
C PRO A 64 -11.22 1.84 -9.06
N GLU A 65 -9.91 2.04 -9.09
CA GLU A 65 -9.20 2.90 -10.03
C GLU A 65 -9.42 2.55 -11.52
N PRO A 66 -9.51 1.27 -11.95
CA PRO A 66 -9.84 0.97 -13.35
C PRO A 66 -11.16 1.61 -13.80
N TRP A 67 -12.16 1.72 -12.90
CA TRP A 67 -13.45 2.37 -13.20
C TRP A 67 -13.36 3.88 -13.25
N LEU A 68 -12.41 4.50 -12.55
CA LEU A 68 -12.18 5.95 -12.56
C LEU A 68 -11.54 6.44 -13.86
N CYS A 69 -10.84 5.58 -14.62
CA CYS A 69 -10.20 5.92 -15.88
C CYS A 69 -11.21 6.36 -16.95
N TYR A 70 -10.98 7.44 -17.65
CA TYR A 70 -11.83 7.95 -18.75
C TYR A 70 -11.30 7.57 -20.14
N TYR A 71 -10.22 6.80 -20.20
CA TYR A 71 -9.62 6.37 -21.46
C TYR A 71 -9.23 7.54 -22.36
N CYS A 72 -8.49 8.52 -21.81
CA CYS A 72 -8.03 9.70 -22.54
C CYS A 72 -6.81 9.44 -23.47
N GLY A 73 -6.06 8.37 -23.23
CA GLY A 73 -4.89 8.01 -24.04
C GLY A 73 -3.56 8.63 -23.61
N ASP A 74 -3.54 9.66 -22.73
CA ASP A 74 -2.31 10.38 -22.33
C ASP A 74 -1.22 9.43 -21.81
N CYS A 75 -1.62 8.39 -21.03
CA CYS A 75 -0.68 7.39 -20.53
C CYS A 75 -0.08 6.48 -21.61
N ASN A 76 -0.74 6.31 -22.76
CA ASN A 76 -0.18 5.59 -23.91
C ASN A 76 0.86 6.44 -24.61
N THR A 77 0.55 7.73 -24.85
CA THR A 77 1.45 8.68 -25.51
C THR A 77 2.76 8.84 -24.76
N ASP A 78 2.68 8.95 -23.41
CA ASP A 78 3.86 9.17 -22.57
C ASP A 78 4.58 7.88 -22.15
N CYS A 79 4.16 6.72 -22.68
CA CYS A 79 4.83 5.46 -22.39
C CYS A 79 6.06 5.25 -23.27
N PRO A 80 7.30 5.33 -22.74
CA PRO A 80 8.51 5.20 -23.56
C PRO A 80 8.73 3.80 -24.13
N ARG A 81 7.95 2.82 -23.65
CA ARG A 81 8.02 1.43 -24.10
C ARG A 81 6.83 1.00 -24.96
N GLY A 82 5.82 1.87 -25.13
CA GLY A 82 4.60 1.51 -25.86
C GLY A 82 3.76 0.39 -25.20
N ALA A 83 3.75 0.31 -23.84
CA ALA A 83 3.05 -0.75 -23.10
C ALA A 83 1.51 -0.59 -23.04
N GLU A 84 0.94 0.34 -23.79
CA GLU A 84 -0.50 0.59 -23.94
C GLU A 84 -1.31 0.57 -22.62
N PRO A 85 -1.00 1.46 -21.63
CA PRO A 85 -1.67 1.43 -20.33
C PRO A 85 -3.18 1.66 -20.39
N ALA A 86 -3.67 2.47 -21.31
CA ALA A 86 -5.10 2.73 -21.45
C ALA A 86 -5.86 1.48 -21.88
N GLU A 87 -5.31 0.69 -22.81
CA GLU A 87 -5.89 -0.58 -23.28
C GLU A 87 -5.92 -1.61 -22.16
N THR A 88 -4.84 -1.69 -21.39
CA THR A 88 -4.78 -2.59 -20.22
C THR A 88 -5.85 -2.24 -19.19
N MET A 89 -6.12 -0.93 -18.96
CA MET A 89 -7.20 -0.52 -18.06
C MET A 89 -8.59 -0.91 -18.59
N MET A 90 -8.79 -0.84 -19.91
CA MET A 90 -10.04 -1.28 -20.52
C MET A 90 -10.24 -2.80 -20.42
N ALA A 91 -9.19 -3.57 -20.69
CA ALA A 91 -9.19 -5.02 -20.48
C ALA A 91 -9.44 -5.41 -19.02
N THR A 92 -8.83 -4.67 -18.08
CA THR A 92 -9.06 -4.86 -16.65
C THR A 92 -10.52 -4.61 -16.26
N ARG A 93 -11.19 -3.61 -16.84
CA ARG A 93 -12.63 -3.39 -16.60
C ARG A 93 -13.49 -4.55 -17.11
N ARG A 94 -13.23 -5.04 -18.33
CA ARG A 94 -13.93 -6.21 -18.87
C ARG A 94 -13.77 -7.40 -17.92
N TRP A 95 -12.53 -7.62 -17.45
CA TRP A 95 -12.26 -8.66 -16.47
C TRP A 95 -13.02 -8.43 -15.15
N LEU A 96 -13.03 -7.21 -14.61
CA LEU A 96 -13.77 -6.87 -13.38
C LEU A 96 -15.26 -7.11 -13.54
N THR A 97 -15.87 -6.76 -14.68
CA THR A 97 -17.28 -7.07 -14.98
C THR A 97 -17.55 -8.56 -14.85
N THR A 98 -16.65 -9.42 -15.39
CA THR A 98 -16.80 -10.88 -15.28
C THR A 98 -16.62 -11.39 -13.85
N GLN A 99 -15.97 -10.64 -12.96
CA GLN A 99 -15.76 -11.02 -11.57
C GLN A 99 -16.87 -10.53 -10.63
N TYR A 100 -17.62 -9.50 -11.02
CA TYR A 100 -18.78 -9.03 -10.28
C TYR A 100 -20.04 -9.81 -10.63
N ASP A 101 -20.13 -10.30 -11.86
CA ASP A 101 -21.23 -11.11 -12.35
C ASP A 101 -21.20 -12.53 -11.76
N TRP A 102 -22.18 -12.83 -10.92
CA TRP A 102 -22.33 -14.13 -10.28
C TRP A 102 -22.96 -15.19 -11.20
N THR A 103 -23.63 -14.76 -12.29
CA THR A 103 -24.27 -15.67 -13.25
C THR A 103 -23.26 -16.33 -14.19
N GLY A 104 -22.10 -15.72 -14.37
CA GLY A 104 -21.06 -16.15 -15.30
C GLY A 104 -21.34 -15.76 -16.77
N LEU A 105 -22.46 -15.12 -17.06
CA LEU A 105 -22.84 -14.73 -18.43
C LEU A 105 -21.90 -13.68 -19.02
N ALA A 106 -21.46 -12.70 -18.22
CA ALA A 106 -20.48 -11.73 -18.68
C ALA A 106 -19.18 -12.40 -19.15
N ARG A 107 -18.74 -13.45 -18.46
CA ARG A 107 -17.56 -14.23 -18.87
C ARG A 107 -17.74 -14.92 -20.21
N LEU A 108 -18.93 -15.48 -20.46
CA LEU A 108 -19.26 -16.14 -21.73
C LEU A 108 -19.28 -15.13 -22.89
N PHE A 109 -19.91 -13.98 -22.69
CA PHE A 109 -20.05 -12.95 -23.73
C PHE A 109 -18.69 -12.33 -24.09
N TYR A 110 -17.86 -11.96 -23.11
CA TYR A 110 -16.50 -11.48 -23.39
C TYR A 110 -15.54 -12.54 -23.95
N ALA A 111 -15.82 -13.83 -23.71
CA ALA A 111 -15.05 -14.91 -24.29
C ALA A 111 -15.40 -15.20 -25.75
N SER A 112 -16.64 -14.94 -26.19
CA SER A 112 -17.11 -15.25 -27.54
C SER A 112 -18.07 -14.20 -28.07
N PRO A 113 -17.64 -13.36 -29.02
CA PRO A 113 -18.53 -12.42 -29.72
C PRO A 113 -19.74 -13.11 -30.38
N ARG A 114 -19.58 -14.35 -30.80
CA ARG A 114 -20.71 -15.11 -31.41
C ARG A 114 -21.81 -15.40 -30.39
N LEU A 115 -21.43 -15.73 -29.15
CA LEU A 115 -22.38 -15.96 -28.06
C LEU A 115 -23.12 -14.67 -27.66
N GLU A 116 -22.36 -13.54 -27.60
CA GLU A 116 -22.95 -12.22 -27.31
C GLU A 116 -24.01 -11.84 -28.35
N VAL A 117 -23.69 -11.98 -29.66
CA VAL A 117 -24.60 -11.71 -30.75
C VAL A 117 -25.81 -12.72 -30.75
N ALA A 118 -25.54 -14.00 -30.50
CA ALA A 118 -26.59 -15.00 -30.45
C ALA A 118 -27.58 -14.76 -29.31
N ALA A 119 -27.05 -14.37 -28.10
CA ALA A 119 -27.91 -14.02 -26.97
C ALA A 119 -28.76 -12.78 -27.27
N PHE A 120 -28.14 -11.74 -27.83
CA PHE A 120 -28.84 -10.53 -28.27
C PHE A 120 -29.95 -10.88 -29.28
N ALA A 121 -29.62 -11.61 -30.34
CA ALA A 121 -30.56 -12.00 -31.38
C ALA A 121 -31.67 -12.90 -30.81
N GLY A 122 -31.38 -13.82 -29.92
CA GLY A 122 -32.33 -14.68 -29.24
C GLY A 122 -33.38 -13.88 -28.45
N ILE A 123 -32.92 -12.90 -27.66
CA ILE A 123 -33.83 -12.01 -26.90
C ILE A 123 -34.66 -11.15 -27.86
N ALA A 124 -34.04 -10.56 -28.88
CA ALA A 124 -34.71 -9.72 -29.84
C ALA A 124 -35.82 -10.51 -30.59
N LEU A 125 -35.51 -11.71 -31.08
CA LEU A 125 -36.46 -12.61 -31.74
C LEU A 125 -37.58 -13.07 -30.78
N PHE A 126 -37.24 -13.34 -29.53
CA PHE A 126 -38.24 -13.67 -28.50
C PHE A 126 -39.25 -12.53 -28.32
N VAL A 127 -38.75 -11.28 -28.15
CA VAL A 127 -39.62 -10.10 -28.02
C VAL A 127 -40.47 -9.91 -29.29
N MET A 128 -39.86 -10.03 -30.48
CA MET A 128 -40.61 -9.96 -31.75
C MET A 128 -41.70 -11.04 -31.84
N SER A 129 -41.44 -12.26 -31.38
CA SER A 129 -42.41 -13.34 -31.35
C SER A 129 -43.58 -13.06 -30.40
N LEU A 130 -43.35 -12.38 -29.28
CA LEU A 130 -44.42 -11.94 -28.38
C LEU A 130 -45.38 -10.97 -29.09
N PHE A 131 -44.87 -10.03 -29.87
CA PHE A 131 -45.71 -9.14 -30.66
C PHE A 131 -46.49 -9.91 -31.74
N LEU A 132 -45.89 -10.90 -32.42
CA LEU A 132 -46.61 -11.72 -33.41
C LEU A 132 -47.72 -12.55 -32.80
N LEU A 133 -47.62 -12.94 -31.52
CA LEU A 133 -48.59 -13.77 -30.82
C LEU A 133 -49.65 -12.95 -30.08
N PHE A 134 -49.31 -11.74 -29.60
CA PHE A 134 -50.18 -10.99 -28.69
C PHE A 134 -50.48 -9.55 -29.15
N HIS A 135 -50.26 -9.20 -30.44
CA HIS A 135 -50.66 -7.90 -30.97
C HIS A 135 -52.17 -7.71 -30.98
N GLY A 136 -52.60 -6.46 -30.92
CA GLY A 136 -54.00 -6.09 -31.14
C GLY A 136 -54.40 -6.11 -32.61
N PRO A 137 -55.58 -5.64 -32.97
CA PRO A 137 -56.06 -5.59 -34.35
C PRO A 137 -55.10 -4.85 -35.28
N VAL A 138 -54.83 -5.44 -36.47
CA VAL A 138 -54.02 -4.82 -37.53
C VAL A 138 -54.89 -3.94 -38.38
N ILE A 139 -54.87 -2.63 -38.16
CA ILE A 139 -55.61 -1.65 -38.96
C ILE A 139 -54.67 -1.21 -40.09
N THR A 140 -55.20 -1.33 -41.36
CA THR A 140 -54.46 -1.02 -42.60
C THR A 140 -54.83 0.31 -43.23
N ASP A 141 -55.98 0.89 -42.85
CA ASP A 141 -56.51 2.12 -43.44
C ASP A 141 -55.81 3.38 -42.88
N TYR A 142 -55.37 3.31 -41.65
CA TYR A 142 -54.57 4.39 -40.94
C TYR A 142 -53.67 3.79 -39.88
N VAL A 143 -52.67 4.57 -39.43
CA VAL A 143 -51.69 4.10 -38.42
C VAL A 143 -52.31 4.18 -37.03
N ALA A 144 -52.67 3.03 -36.47
CA ALA A 144 -53.21 2.88 -35.11
C ALA A 144 -52.22 2.11 -34.25
N LEU A 145 -51.11 2.77 -33.86
CA LEU A 145 -49.99 2.12 -33.17
C LEU A 145 -50.38 1.60 -31.80
N ASN A 146 -51.14 2.36 -31.03
CA ASN A 146 -51.60 1.94 -29.70
C ASN A 146 -52.65 0.82 -29.78
N THR A 147 -53.48 0.78 -30.84
CA THR A 147 -54.40 -0.32 -31.10
C THR A 147 -53.63 -1.60 -31.44
N PHE A 148 -52.61 -1.52 -32.29
CA PHE A 148 -51.75 -2.66 -32.66
C PHE A 148 -50.92 -3.15 -31.47
N ALA A 149 -50.23 -2.24 -30.75
CA ALA A 149 -49.40 -2.51 -29.60
C ALA A 149 -49.84 -1.63 -28.42
N PRO A 150 -50.83 -2.09 -27.62
CA PRO A 150 -51.36 -1.28 -26.52
C PRO A 150 -50.25 -0.86 -25.54
N ALA A 151 -50.10 0.45 -25.32
CA ALA A 151 -49.03 1.02 -24.48
C ALA A 151 -49.01 0.42 -23.07
N HIS A 152 -50.17 0.01 -22.55
CA HIS A 152 -50.25 -0.65 -21.25
C HIS A 152 -49.48 -1.99 -21.21
N TYR A 153 -49.60 -2.85 -22.22
CA TYR A 153 -48.88 -4.12 -22.27
C TYR A 153 -47.41 -3.93 -22.55
N VAL A 154 -47.03 -2.95 -23.39
CA VAL A 154 -45.63 -2.58 -23.62
C VAL A 154 -45.01 -2.11 -22.35
N HIS A 155 -45.69 -1.26 -21.58
CA HIS A 155 -45.21 -0.74 -20.28
C HIS A 155 -45.00 -1.86 -19.25
N ILE A 156 -45.92 -2.84 -19.18
CA ILE A 156 -45.72 -4.03 -18.33
C ILE A 156 -44.49 -4.82 -18.75
N GLY A 157 -44.25 -4.98 -20.05
CA GLY A 157 -43.06 -5.64 -20.59
C GLY A 157 -41.75 -4.88 -20.19
N ASP A 158 -41.78 -3.55 -20.29
CA ASP A 158 -40.69 -2.69 -19.89
C ASP A 158 -40.41 -2.78 -18.35
N GLU A 159 -41.48 -2.80 -17.53
CA GLU A 159 -41.33 -2.95 -16.06
C GLU A 159 -40.71 -4.29 -15.69
N ILE A 160 -41.16 -5.40 -16.35
CA ILE A 160 -40.55 -6.73 -16.14
C ILE A 160 -39.07 -6.72 -16.55
N MET A 161 -38.74 -6.16 -17.72
CA MET A 161 -37.39 -6.03 -18.20
C MET A 161 -36.52 -5.25 -17.21
N ILE A 162 -37.00 -4.10 -16.72
CA ILE A 162 -36.31 -3.25 -15.77
C ILE A 162 -36.06 -3.99 -14.46
N LEU A 163 -37.07 -4.70 -13.94
CA LEU A 163 -36.93 -5.48 -12.71
C LEU A 163 -35.82 -6.53 -12.84
N ILE A 164 -35.76 -7.24 -13.95
CA ILE A 164 -34.72 -8.24 -14.24
C ILE A 164 -33.36 -7.55 -14.35
N VAL A 165 -33.25 -6.49 -15.16
CA VAL A 165 -31.98 -5.77 -15.38
C VAL A 165 -31.46 -5.11 -14.10
N LEU A 166 -32.34 -4.45 -13.34
CA LEU A 166 -31.96 -3.83 -12.06
C LEU A 166 -31.60 -4.88 -11.01
N GLY A 167 -32.27 -6.03 -10.99
CA GLY A 167 -31.92 -7.15 -10.12
C GLY A 167 -30.52 -7.68 -10.41
N LEU A 168 -30.21 -7.93 -11.68
CA LEU A 168 -28.89 -8.41 -12.12
C LEU A 168 -27.80 -7.35 -11.89
N LEU A 169 -28.01 -6.12 -12.35
CA LEU A 169 -27.05 -5.04 -12.21
C LEU A 169 -26.85 -4.64 -10.74
N GLY A 170 -27.92 -4.63 -9.94
CA GLY A 170 -27.89 -4.36 -8.52
C GLY A 170 -27.12 -5.41 -7.75
N SER A 171 -27.35 -6.70 -8.02
CA SER A 171 -26.57 -7.78 -7.40
C SER A 171 -25.08 -7.72 -7.75
N ASN A 172 -24.76 -7.40 -9.00
CA ASN A 172 -23.38 -7.19 -9.44
C ASN A 172 -22.74 -5.95 -8.78
N ALA A 173 -23.52 -4.86 -8.59
CA ALA A 173 -23.07 -3.66 -7.87
C ALA A 173 -22.82 -3.93 -6.39
N ILE A 174 -23.65 -4.76 -5.73
CA ILE A 174 -23.44 -5.23 -4.38
C ILE A 174 -22.13 -6.03 -4.29
N ASN A 175 -21.89 -6.92 -5.24
CA ASN A 175 -20.66 -7.69 -5.33
C ASN A 175 -19.41 -6.77 -5.46
N MET A 176 -19.48 -5.75 -6.31
CA MET A 176 -18.46 -4.72 -6.46
C MET A 176 -18.24 -3.98 -5.13
N TYR A 177 -19.31 -3.57 -4.45
CA TYR A 177 -19.27 -2.91 -3.16
C TYR A 177 -18.54 -3.76 -2.11
N LEU A 178 -18.92 -5.02 -1.96
CA LEU A 178 -18.32 -5.93 -0.99
C LEU A 178 -16.81 -6.12 -1.21
N LYS A 179 -16.39 -6.18 -2.47
CA LYS A 179 -14.96 -6.32 -2.82
C LYS A 179 -14.17 -5.03 -2.55
N ILE A 180 -14.68 -3.87 -2.96
CA ILE A 180 -13.98 -2.58 -2.79
C ILE A 180 -13.92 -2.13 -1.33
N MET A 181 -15.02 -2.32 -0.58
CA MET A 181 -15.15 -1.85 0.80
C MET A 181 -14.64 -2.84 1.84
N GLN A 182 -14.17 -4.00 1.43
CA GLN A 182 -13.70 -5.05 2.32
C GLN A 182 -12.67 -4.53 3.33
N GLY A 183 -12.93 -4.78 4.61
CA GLY A 183 -12.06 -4.35 5.72
C GLY A 183 -12.17 -2.87 6.12
N THR A 184 -13.00 -2.08 5.44
CA THR A 184 -13.19 -0.66 5.76
C THR A 184 -14.47 -0.48 6.57
N LYS A 185 -14.35 0.00 7.81
CA LYS A 185 -15.51 0.41 8.63
C LYS A 185 -15.86 1.85 8.30
N VAL A 186 -17.07 2.09 7.79
CA VAL A 186 -17.54 3.41 7.40
C VAL A 186 -18.77 3.79 8.21
N PRO A 187 -18.80 4.98 8.85
CA PRO A 187 -20.00 5.50 9.51
C PRO A 187 -21.15 5.68 8.51
N LEU A 188 -22.34 5.27 8.87
CA LEU A 188 -23.53 5.34 8.00
C LEU A 188 -23.79 6.78 7.50
N LYS A 189 -23.51 7.78 8.32
CA LYS A 189 -23.63 9.21 7.99
C LYS A 189 -22.88 9.57 6.69
N LEU A 190 -21.72 8.95 6.41
CA LEU A 190 -20.94 9.26 5.22
C LEU A 190 -21.60 8.83 3.92
N TYR A 191 -22.43 7.78 3.93
CA TYR A 191 -23.19 7.38 2.75
C TYR A 191 -24.18 8.47 2.32
N PHE A 192 -24.84 9.10 3.27
CA PHE A 192 -25.78 10.20 2.99
C PHE A 192 -25.07 11.50 2.62
N THR A 193 -24.01 11.87 3.35
CA THR A 193 -23.30 13.14 3.07
C THR A 193 -22.52 13.11 1.76
N GLN A 194 -22.13 11.92 1.26
CA GLN A 194 -21.45 11.77 -0.02
C GLN A 194 -22.39 11.42 -1.19
N ALA A 195 -23.68 11.17 -0.96
CA ALA A 195 -24.68 10.93 -2.02
C ALA A 195 -24.68 12.01 -3.12
N PRO A 196 -24.53 13.33 -2.83
CA PRO A 196 -24.40 14.34 -3.86
C PRO A 196 -23.22 14.12 -4.81
N VAL A 197 -22.13 13.51 -4.37
CA VAL A 197 -20.97 13.18 -5.23
C VAL A 197 -21.36 12.15 -6.27
N PHE A 198 -22.15 11.12 -5.88
CA PHE A 198 -22.69 10.13 -6.81
C PHE A 198 -23.57 10.80 -7.87
N ILE A 199 -24.59 11.55 -7.44
CA ILE A 199 -25.58 12.21 -8.29
C ILE A 199 -24.89 13.18 -9.27
N LEU A 200 -24.04 14.07 -8.78
CA LEU A 200 -23.31 15.03 -9.61
C LEU A 200 -22.45 14.36 -10.68
N ASN A 201 -21.69 13.31 -10.31
CA ASN A 201 -20.82 12.64 -11.28
C ASN A 201 -21.61 11.75 -12.24
N TYR A 202 -22.75 11.19 -11.84
CA TYR A 202 -23.63 10.46 -12.72
C TYR A 202 -24.15 11.34 -13.85
N PHE A 203 -24.75 12.48 -13.52
CA PHE A 203 -25.40 13.36 -14.50
C PHE A 203 -24.42 14.25 -15.26
N THR A 204 -23.36 14.76 -14.65
CA THR A 204 -22.49 15.76 -15.30
C THR A 204 -21.17 15.21 -15.82
N GLN A 205 -20.72 14.05 -15.34
CA GLN A 205 -19.42 13.45 -15.65
C GLN A 205 -18.24 14.43 -15.46
N LYS A 206 -18.37 15.36 -14.47
CA LYS A 206 -17.48 16.52 -14.24
C LYS A 206 -16.01 16.15 -14.15
N LYS A 207 -15.68 14.97 -13.60
CA LYS A 207 -14.28 14.52 -13.48
C LYS A 207 -13.63 14.26 -14.84
N TRP A 208 -14.39 13.91 -15.89
CA TRP A 208 -13.85 13.72 -17.23
C TRP A 208 -13.24 15.00 -17.83
N ARG A 209 -13.82 16.16 -17.53
CA ARG A 209 -13.31 17.46 -18.05
C ARG A 209 -11.88 17.76 -17.65
N LYS A 210 -11.34 17.05 -16.64
CA LYS A 210 -9.95 17.19 -16.17
C LYS A 210 -8.99 16.19 -16.85
N CYS A 211 -9.48 15.26 -17.66
CA CYS A 211 -8.69 14.23 -18.32
C CYS A 211 -8.44 14.62 -19.78
N GLY A 212 -7.19 14.47 -20.22
CA GLY A 212 -6.75 14.71 -21.59
C GLY A 212 -6.16 16.09 -21.80
N THR A 213 -5.09 16.14 -22.58
CA THR A 213 -4.48 17.40 -23.07
C THR A 213 -5.24 17.97 -24.27
N GLY A 214 -6.22 17.21 -24.81
CA GLY A 214 -7.06 17.61 -25.93
C GLY A 214 -8.25 18.50 -25.53
N PRO A 215 -8.93 19.10 -26.52
CA PRO A 215 -10.07 19.96 -26.28
C PRO A 215 -11.20 19.18 -25.57
N SER A 216 -12.00 19.89 -24.77
CA SER A 216 -13.20 19.36 -24.07
C SER A 216 -14.23 18.65 -24.94
N SER A 217 -13.94 18.50 -26.24
CA SER A 217 -14.79 17.88 -27.26
C SER A 217 -15.11 16.40 -26.99
N ALA A 218 -14.19 15.62 -26.42
CA ALA A 218 -14.46 14.22 -26.13
C ALA A 218 -15.51 14.06 -25.00
N TRP A 219 -15.41 14.88 -23.95
CA TRP A 219 -16.44 14.95 -22.91
C TRP A 219 -17.76 15.45 -23.48
N ALA A 220 -17.75 16.50 -24.30
CA ALA A 220 -18.98 17.06 -24.89
C ALA A 220 -19.71 16.06 -25.78
N ARG A 221 -19.00 15.34 -26.66
CA ARG A 221 -19.58 14.27 -27.51
C ARG A 221 -20.22 13.17 -26.68
N HIS A 222 -19.54 12.68 -25.65
CA HIS A 222 -20.08 11.64 -24.78
C HIS A 222 -21.24 12.18 -23.92
N PHE A 223 -21.15 13.40 -23.42
CA PHE A 223 -22.23 14.01 -22.66
C PHE A 223 -23.49 14.21 -23.52
N PHE A 224 -23.32 14.59 -24.77
CA PHE A 224 -24.43 14.72 -25.72
C PHE A 224 -25.10 13.35 -25.96
N LEU A 225 -24.33 12.30 -26.23
CA LEU A 225 -24.84 10.95 -26.34
C LEU A 225 -25.57 10.49 -25.06
N PHE A 226 -24.98 10.73 -23.91
CA PHE A 226 -25.54 10.34 -22.60
C PHE A 226 -26.87 11.08 -22.29
N SER A 227 -26.91 12.39 -22.54
CA SER A 227 -28.13 13.19 -22.30
C SER A 227 -29.27 12.79 -23.24
N GLY A 228 -28.94 12.42 -24.50
CA GLY A 228 -29.92 11.85 -25.43
C GLY A 228 -30.48 10.50 -24.95
N TRP A 229 -29.59 9.65 -24.41
CA TRP A 229 -29.98 8.38 -23.79
C TRP A 229 -30.93 8.60 -22.60
N VAL A 230 -30.58 9.46 -21.66
CA VAL A 230 -31.39 9.79 -20.48
C VAL A 230 -32.77 10.37 -20.92
N ALA A 231 -32.78 11.25 -21.93
CA ALA A 231 -34.00 11.82 -22.44
C ALA A 231 -34.94 10.75 -23.04
N MET A 232 -34.39 9.77 -23.76
CA MET A 232 -35.13 8.64 -24.30
C MET A 232 -35.70 7.74 -23.19
N GLU A 233 -34.89 7.41 -22.17
CA GLU A 233 -35.35 6.61 -21.04
C GLU A 233 -36.51 7.29 -20.28
N VAL A 234 -36.41 8.60 -20.05
CA VAL A 234 -37.47 9.39 -19.42
C VAL A 234 -38.74 9.34 -20.26
N LEU A 235 -38.65 9.46 -21.60
CA LEU A 235 -39.81 9.35 -22.47
C LEU A 235 -40.48 7.97 -22.39
N VAL A 236 -39.69 6.91 -22.44
CA VAL A 236 -40.21 5.54 -22.42
C VAL A 236 -40.76 5.19 -21.03
N MET A 237 -40.04 5.49 -19.97
CA MET A 237 -40.42 5.09 -18.60
C MET A 237 -41.62 5.88 -18.04
N ILE A 238 -41.70 7.17 -18.36
CA ILE A 238 -42.68 8.06 -17.70
C ILE A 238 -43.80 8.46 -18.67
N PHE A 239 -43.45 8.68 -19.92
CA PHE A 239 -44.40 9.27 -20.90
C PHE A 239 -44.79 8.36 -22.05
N LEU A 240 -44.58 7.03 -21.94
CA LEU A 240 -44.91 6.09 -23.00
C LEU A 240 -46.39 6.21 -23.47
N THR A 241 -47.31 6.24 -22.53
CA THR A 241 -48.74 6.39 -22.80
C THR A 241 -49.12 7.72 -23.47
N SER A 242 -48.25 8.74 -23.33
CA SER A 242 -48.49 10.06 -23.92
C SER A 242 -48.00 10.20 -25.36
N PHE A 243 -47.07 9.35 -25.82
CA PHE A 243 -46.59 9.40 -27.21
C PHE A 243 -46.90 8.16 -28.04
N GLN A 244 -47.09 7.01 -27.42
CA GLN A 244 -47.58 5.78 -28.08
C GLN A 244 -49.14 5.79 -28.16
N THR A 245 -49.65 6.69 -28.97
CA THR A 245 -51.09 6.89 -29.18
C THR A 245 -51.46 6.60 -30.63
N ASP A 246 -52.75 6.42 -30.96
CA ASP A 246 -53.24 6.31 -32.34
C ASP A 246 -53.29 7.68 -33.06
N ILE A 247 -53.24 8.77 -32.27
CA ILE A 247 -53.26 10.14 -32.81
C ILE A 247 -51.82 10.58 -33.12
N VAL A 248 -51.65 11.16 -34.32
CA VAL A 248 -50.37 11.75 -34.73
C VAL A 248 -50.25 13.20 -34.18
N HIS A 249 -49.55 13.38 -33.11
CA HIS A 249 -49.32 14.71 -32.48
C HIS A 249 -48.58 15.69 -33.41
N PRO A 250 -48.81 17.00 -33.32
CA PRO A 250 -48.05 18.00 -34.09
C PRO A 250 -46.57 18.02 -33.68
N PHE A 251 -45.69 18.59 -34.55
CA PHE A 251 -44.24 18.54 -34.36
C PHE A 251 -43.76 19.30 -33.10
N TRP A 252 -44.52 20.30 -32.60
CA TRP A 252 -44.24 21.06 -31.39
C TRP A 252 -44.73 20.39 -30.10
N HIS A 253 -45.31 19.20 -30.18
CA HIS A 253 -45.73 18.49 -28.97
C HIS A 253 -44.49 18.17 -28.11
N PRO A 254 -44.51 18.39 -26.76
CA PRO A 254 -43.34 18.25 -25.90
C PRO A 254 -42.62 16.92 -26.03
N THR A 255 -43.33 15.81 -26.09
CA THR A 255 -42.78 14.46 -26.27
C THR A 255 -42.03 14.31 -27.58
N ARG A 256 -42.48 14.99 -28.66
CA ARG A 256 -41.76 14.97 -29.94
C ARG A 256 -40.49 15.80 -29.91
N ILE A 257 -40.50 16.99 -29.30
CA ILE A 257 -39.32 17.83 -29.20
C ILE A 257 -38.22 17.08 -28.44
N VAL A 258 -38.58 16.45 -27.31
CA VAL A 258 -37.63 15.64 -26.53
C VAL A 258 -37.16 14.41 -27.32
N GLY A 259 -38.08 13.74 -28.05
CA GLY A 259 -37.73 12.59 -28.90
C GLY A 259 -36.78 12.97 -30.04
N TYR A 260 -36.99 14.10 -30.73
CA TYR A 260 -36.05 14.59 -31.76
C TYR A 260 -34.68 14.92 -31.19
N TYR A 261 -34.65 15.62 -30.04
CA TYR A 261 -33.40 15.87 -29.35
C TYR A 261 -32.64 14.55 -29.03
N ALA A 262 -33.34 13.59 -28.42
CA ALA A 262 -32.76 12.29 -28.06
C ALA A 262 -32.26 11.55 -29.31
N THR A 263 -33.04 11.50 -30.38
CA THR A 263 -32.66 10.85 -31.64
C THR A 263 -31.40 11.50 -32.25
N VAL A 264 -31.38 12.83 -32.38
CA VAL A 264 -30.23 13.54 -32.94
C VAL A 264 -28.99 13.31 -32.06
N ALA A 265 -29.11 13.39 -30.73
CA ALA A 265 -28.04 13.20 -29.81
C ALA A 265 -27.45 11.78 -29.88
N LEU A 266 -28.30 10.76 -29.99
CA LEU A 266 -27.90 9.37 -30.15
C LEU A 266 -27.25 9.09 -31.50
N LEU A 267 -27.86 9.55 -32.61
CA LEU A 267 -27.32 9.36 -33.97
C LEU A 267 -25.99 10.07 -34.16
N VAL A 268 -25.90 11.35 -33.85
CA VAL A 268 -24.67 12.14 -33.98
C VAL A 268 -23.58 11.61 -33.06
N GLY A 269 -23.91 11.30 -31.80
CA GLY A 269 -22.98 10.78 -30.81
C GLY A 269 -22.43 9.42 -31.21
N SER A 270 -23.28 8.46 -31.58
CA SER A 270 -22.85 7.11 -31.96
C SER A 270 -22.07 7.14 -33.29
N THR A 271 -22.53 7.88 -34.32
CA THR A 271 -21.84 8.03 -35.60
C THR A 271 -20.47 8.64 -35.43
N SER A 272 -20.35 9.71 -34.62
CA SER A 272 -19.05 10.35 -34.31
C SER A 272 -18.06 9.38 -33.68
N MET A 273 -18.53 8.55 -32.73
CA MET A 273 -17.69 7.55 -32.07
C MET A 273 -17.33 6.39 -33.00
N LEU A 274 -18.25 5.90 -33.82
CA LEU A 274 -18.01 4.86 -34.83
C LEU A 274 -17.00 5.35 -35.88
N TYR A 275 -17.17 6.56 -36.37
CA TYR A 275 -16.26 7.15 -37.34
C TYR A 275 -14.83 7.28 -36.81
N GLY A 276 -14.67 7.74 -35.57
CA GLY A 276 -13.35 7.81 -34.93
C GLY A 276 -12.69 6.43 -34.81
N ARG A 277 -13.47 5.39 -34.48
CA ARG A 277 -12.97 4.01 -34.35
C ARG A 277 -12.64 3.35 -35.69
N TRP A 278 -13.47 3.53 -36.71
CA TRP A 278 -13.22 2.92 -38.01
C TRP A 278 -12.09 3.58 -38.80
N PHE A 279 -11.98 4.90 -38.71
CA PHE A 279 -10.97 5.65 -39.47
C PHE A 279 -9.73 5.99 -38.69
N LYS A 280 -9.61 5.53 -37.41
CA LYS A 280 -8.44 5.68 -36.55
C LYS A 280 -7.87 7.11 -36.52
N LYS A 281 -8.73 8.12 -36.52
CA LYS A 281 -8.33 9.54 -36.59
C LYS A 281 -7.59 9.99 -35.35
N ASP A 282 -7.86 9.39 -34.19
CA ASP A 282 -7.10 9.64 -32.95
C ASP A 282 -6.16 8.47 -32.74
N GLU A 283 -4.88 8.58 -33.13
CA GLU A 283 -3.88 7.53 -32.94
C GLU A 283 -3.68 7.12 -31.48
N ASN A 284 -3.99 8.02 -30.53
CA ASN A 284 -3.88 7.80 -29.10
C ASN A 284 -5.15 7.19 -28.47
N LEU A 285 -6.29 7.34 -29.13
CA LEU A 285 -7.59 6.84 -28.72
C LEU A 285 -8.09 5.84 -29.75
N HIS A 286 -8.59 4.70 -29.28
CA HIS A 286 -9.24 3.70 -30.13
C HIS A 286 -8.32 2.98 -31.13
N ARG A 287 -6.99 3.00 -30.91
CA ARG A 287 -6.03 2.22 -31.70
C ARG A 287 -6.40 0.74 -31.75
N TYR A 288 -6.95 0.22 -30.67
CA TYR A 288 -7.45 -1.13 -30.55
C TYR A 288 -8.91 -1.09 -30.08
N SER A 289 -9.85 -1.39 -30.97
CA SER A 289 -11.28 -1.49 -30.66
C SER A 289 -11.66 -2.94 -30.48
N ASP A 290 -12.21 -3.28 -29.31
CA ASP A 290 -12.77 -4.60 -29.04
C ASP A 290 -14.14 -4.76 -29.73
N PHE A 291 -14.52 -6.01 -30.02
CA PHE A 291 -15.79 -6.30 -30.68
C PHE A 291 -16.98 -5.75 -29.87
N THR A 292 -17.03 -6.03 -28.57
CA THR A 292 -18.14 -5.59 -27.69
C THR A 292 -18.28 -4.07 -27.66
N ASP A 293 -17.16 -3.33 -27.73
CA ASP A 293 -17.18 -1.87 -27.75
C ASP A 293 -17.75 -1.32 -29.07
N MET A 294 -17.51 -2.01 -30.18
CA MET A 294 -18.05 -1.65 -31.49
C MET A 294 -19.52 -2.07 -31.62
N PHE A 295 -19.85 -3.28 -31.21
CA PHE A 295 -21.20 -3.83 -31.27
C PHE A 295 -22.19 -2.97 -30.49
N PHE A 296 -21.81 -2.54 -29.29
CA PHE A 296 -22.60 -1.61 -28.48
C PHE A 296 -22.94 -0.31 -29.23
N LEU A 297 -21.94 0.33 -29.87
CA LEU A 297 -22.19 1.57 -30.62
C LEU A 297 -23.09 1.36 -31.85
N VAL A 298 -22.94 0.22 -32.52
CA VAL A 298 -23.82 -0.17 -33.65
C VAL A 298 -25.24 -0.35 -33.16
N LEU A 299 -25.46 -0.97 -32.01
CA LEU A 299 -26.78 -1.15 -31.43
C LEU A 299 -27.44 0.19 -31.04
N ILE A 300 -26.70 1.12 -30.43
CA ILE A 300 -27.22 2.47 -30.13
C ILE A 300 -27.65 3.18 -31.43
N PHE A 301 -26.78 3.12 -32.45
CA PHE A 301 -27.13 3.70 -33.76
C PHE A 301 -28.39 3.04 -34.33
N ALA A 302 -28.49 1.70 -34.31
CA ALA A 302 -29.64 0.97 -34.84
C ALA A 302 -30.94 1.33 -34.10
N ILE A 303 -30.89 1.48 -32.77
CA ILE A 303 -32.05 1.90 -31.97
C ILE A 303 -32.52 3.29 -32.40
N ALA A 304 -31.60 4.27 -32.43
CA ALA A 304 -31.96 5.63 -32.80
C ALA A 304 -32.48 5.71 -34.26
N PHE A 305 -31.82 4.96 -35.15
CA PHE A 305 -32.22 4.91 -36.57
C PHE A 305 -33.55 4.23 -36.78
N THR A 306 -33.81 3.05 -36.19
CA THR A 306 -35.12 2.37 -36.32
C THR A 306 -36.24 3.18 -35.66
N GLY A 307 -35.97 3.84 -34.52
CA GLY A 307 -36.93 4.72 -33.84
C GLY A 307 -37.37 5.89 -34.71
N ILE A 308 -36.46 6.56 -35.42
CA ILE A 308 -36.82 7.64 -36.31
C ILE A 308 -37.52 7.12 -37.58
N LEU A 309 -37.19 5.93 -38.05
CA LEU A 309 -37.93 5.28 -39.17
C LEU A 309 -39.36 4.96 -38.78
N VAL A 310 -39.64 4.44 -37.57
CA VAL A 310 -41.00 4.27 -37.06
C VAL A 310 -41.77 5.59 -37.14
N HIS A 311 -41.12 6.66 -36.67
CA HIS A 311 -41.74 7.98 -36.69
C HIS A 311 -42.05 8.48 -38.09
N PHE A 312 -41.15 8.35 -39.07
CA PHE A 312 -41.38 8.77 -40.44
C PHE A 312 -42.43 7.90 -41.13
N ALA A 313 -42.43 6.58 -40.92
CA ALA A 313 -43.47 5.68 -41.46
C ALA A 313 -44.84 6.07 -40.91
N ARG A 314 -44.92 6.46 -39.64
CA ARG A 314 -46.15 6.94 -38.98
C ARG A 314 -46.62 8.25 -39.57
N LEU A 315 -45.74 9.21 -39.83
CA LEU A 315 -46.07 10.48 -40.49
C LEU A 315 -46.49 10.28 -41.93
N GLY A 316 -45.88 9.34 -42.62
CA GLY A 316 -46.23 8.97 -44.01
C GLY A 316 -47.51 8.18 -44.14
N GLY A 317 -48.20 7.87 -43.03
CA GLY A 317 -49.47 7.11 -43.08
C GLY A 317 -49.28 5.67 -43.58
N LEU A 318 -48.15 5.00 -43.24
CA LEU A 318 -47.80 3.65 -43.69
C LEU A 318 -48.02 2.62 -42.55
N PRO A 319 -49.24 2.06 -42.34
CA PRO A 319 -49.57 1.23 -41.19
C PRO A 319 -48.67 0.00 -41.04
N LEU A 320 -48.61 -0.87 -42.03
CA LEU A 320 -47.84 -2.12 -41.98
C LEU A 320 -46.35 -1.88 -41.80
N THR A 321 -45.81 -0.86 -42.49
CA THR A 321 -44.41 -0.45 -42.33
C THR A 321 -44.12 0.03 -40.91
N THR A 322 -45.03 0.84 -40.34
CA THR A 322 -44.94 1.32 -38.97
C THR A 322 -44.90 0.18 -37.96
N TYR A 323 -45.85 -0.77 -38.07
CA TYR A 323 -45.92 -1.89 -37.13
C TYR A 323 -44.74 -2.82 -37.27
N THR A 324 -44.28 -3.13 -38.48
CA THR A 324 -43.10 -3.98 -38.69
C THR A 324 -41.83 -3.37 -38.12
N ILE A 325 -41.55 -2.09 -38.45
CA ILE A 325 -40.34 -1.41 -37.93
C ILE A 325 -40.45 -1.23 -36.42
N TYR A 326 -41.64 -0.97 -35.86
CA TYR A 326 -41.85 -0.87 -34.41
C TYR A 326 -41.49 -2.16 -33.68
N VAL A 327 -41.95 -3.32 -34.16
CA VAL A 327 -41.61 -4.62 -33.56
C VAL A 327 -40.10 -4.89 -33.60
N ILE A 328 -39.45 -4.57 -34.73
CA ILE A 328 -38.00 -4.68 -34.87
C ILE A 328 -37.30 -3.73 -33.91
N HIS A 329 -37.75 -2.49 -33.80
CA HIS A 329 -37.17 -1.47 -32.90
C HIS A 329 -37.22 -1.92 -31.43
N VAL A 330 -38.38 -2.37 -30.95
CA VAL A 330 -38.53 -2.82 -29.57
C VAL A 330 -37.68 -4.08 -29.32
N GLY A 331 -37.63 -5.02 -30.28
CA GLY A 331 -36.77 -6.19 -30.17
C GLY A 331 -35.30 -5.82 -30.00
N ILE A 332 -34.79 -4.86 -30.79
CA ILE A 332 -33.39 -4.37 -30.67
C ILE A 332 -33.21 -3.67 -29.34
N CYS A 333 -34.11 -2.82 -28.87
CA CYS A 333 -34.04 -2.11 -27.60
C CYS A 333 -33.92 -3.08 -26.42
N VAL A 334 -34.85 -4.02 -26.30
CA VAL A 334 -34.87 -4.99 -25.19
C VAL A 334 -33.67 -5.90 -25.24
N GLY A 335 -33.30 -6.42 -26.42
CA GLY A 335 -32.11 -7.25 -26.59
C GLY A 335 -30.82 -6.54 -26.15
N MET A 336 -30.65 -5.26 -26.52
CA MET A 336 -29.51 -4.47 -26.13
C MET A 336 -29.50 -4.22 -24.61
N LEU A 337 -30.60 -3.79 -24.02
CA LEU A 337 -30.65 -3.49 -22.58
C LEU A 337 -30.38 -4.72 -21.73
N MET A 338 -30.98 -5.85 -22.07
CA MET A 338 -30.81 -7.12 -21.33
C MET A 338 -29.38 -7.66 -21.34
N ILE A 339 -28.65 -7.42 -22.44
CA ILE A 339 -27.26 -7.92 -22.56
C ILE A 339 -26.23 -6.87 -22.14
N MET A 340 -26.34 -5.64 -22.67
CA MET A 340 -25.26 -4.64 -22.50
C MET A 340 -25.26 -3.96 -21.13
N LEU A 341 -26.40 -3.86 -20.47
CA LEU A 341 -26.49 -3.15 -19.20
C LEU A 341 -25.91 -3.98 -18.02
N PRO A 342 -26.33 -5.23 -17.79
CA PRO A 342 -25.76 -6.03 -16.70
C PRO A 342 -24.40 -6.68 -17.03
N PHE A 343 -24.14 -7.05 -18.30
CA PHE A 343 -23.01 -7.89 -18.67
C PHE A 343 -22.00 -7.23 -19.61
N GLY A 344 -22.40 -6.21 -20.34
CA GLY A 344 -21.59 -5.60 -21.39
C GLY A 344 -21.08 -4.20 -21.08
N LYS A 345 -20.86 -3.42 -22.13
CA LYS A 345 -20.27 -2.10 -22.07
C LYS A 345 -21.09 -1.08 -21.27
N LEU A 346 -22.42 -1.19 -21.30
CA LEU A 346 -23.32 -0.23 -20.65
C LEU A 346 -23.26 -0.28 -19.12
N SER A 347 -22.74 -1.38 -18.55
CA SER A 347 -22.55 -1.54 -17.09
C SER A 347 -21.71 -0.41 -16.46
N HIS A 348 -20.88 0.28 -17.26
CA HIS A 348 -20.10 1.41 -16.78
C HIS A 348 -20.97 2.58 -16.27
N LEU A 349 -22.24 2.67 -16.69
CA LEU A 349 -23.17 3.67 -16.18
C LEU A 349 -23.43 3.50 -14.67
N MET A 350 -23.37 2.27 -14.16
CA MET A 350 -23.50 1.97 -12.73
C MET A 350 -22.11 1.93 -12.05
N TYR A 351 -21.17 1.15 -12.58
CA TYR A 351 -19.92 0.86 -11.89
C TYR A 351 -19.01 2.09 -11.72
N ARG A 352 -18.98 3.01 -12.70
CA ARG A 352 -18.15 4.20 -12.59
C ARG A 352 -18.64 5.19 -11.53
N PRO A 353 -19.91 5.63 -11.51
CA PRO A 353 -20.42 6.48 -10.45
C PRO A 353 -20.30 5.83 -9.06
N LEU A 354 -20.58 4.52 -8.99
CA LEU A 354 -20.40 3.76 -7.75
C LEU A 354 -18.95 3.76 -7.29
N ALA A 355 -17.97 3.51 -8.17
CA ALA A 355 -16.55 3.57 -7.84
C ALA A 355 -16.13 4.96 -7.34
N ILE A 356 -16.61 6.04 -7.97
CA ILE A 356 -16.36 7.42 -7.55
C ILE A 356 -16.91 7.67 -6.15
N PHE A 357 -18.14 7.21 -5.90
CA PHE A 357 -18.82 7.33 -4.62
C PHE A 357 -18.10 6.56 -3.51
N LEU A 358 -17.76 5.29 -3.74
CA LEU A 358 -17.05 4.44 -2.79
C LEU A 358 -15.65 4.99 -2.47
N THR A 359 -14.94 5.50 -3.48
CA THR A 359 -13.64 6.17 -3.28
C THR A 359 -13.79 7.42 -2.42
N SER A 360 -14.84 8.22 -2.64
CA SER A 360 -15.13 9.41 -1.85
C SER A 360 -15.44 9.10 -0.38
N ILE A 361 -16.28 8.08 -0.15
CA ILE A 361 -16.60 7.60 1.21
C ILE A 361 -15.35 7.09 1.91
N LYS A 362 -14.57 6.25 1.22
CA LYS A 362 -13.37 5.65 1.78
C LYS A 362 -12.34 6.71 2.16
N ALA A 363 -12.13 7.71 1.29
CA ALA A 363 -11.25 8.83 1.54
C ALA A 363 -11.71 9.66 2.76
N LYS A 364 -13.02 9.95 2.90
CA LYS A 364 -13.53 10.69 4.06
C LYS A 364 -13.56 9.89 5.34
N ALA A 365 -13.87 8.58 5.30
CA ALA A 365 -13.79 7.73 6.47
C ALA A 365 -12.37 7.66 7.04
N GLN A 366 -11.38 7.80 6.17
CA GLN A 366 -9.97 7.91 6.52
C GLN A 366 -9.61 9.32 6.99
N HIS A 367 -10.22 10.37 6.43
CA HIS A 367 -9.97 11.77 6.77
C HIS A 367 -10.59 12.20 8.12
N ASP A 368 -11.74 11.68 8.51
CA ASP A 368 -12.34 11.97 9.83
C ASP A 368 -11.51 11.42 11.01
N SER A 369 -10.45 10.66 10.70
CA SER A 369 -9.42 10.23 11.64
C SER A 369 -8.13 11.07 11.55
N GLN A 370 -8.10 12.16 10.78
CA GLN A 370 -6.89 12.94 10.51
C GLN A 370 -6.94 14.36 11.10
N VAL A 371 -5.79 14.82 11.55
CA VAL A 371 -5.51 16.13 12.15
C VAL A 371 -5.15 17.15 11.06
N ASP A 372 -5.47 18.42 11.29
CA ASP A 372 -5.11 19.56 10.42
C ASP A 372 -3.60 19.64 10.18
N PRO A 373 -3.17 20.04 8.97
CA PRO A 373 -1.75 20.20 8.68
C PRO A 373 -1.20 21.39 9.45
N VAL A 374 -0.46 21.10 10.51
CA VAL A 374 0.40 22.06 11.16
C VAL A 374 1.62 22.30 10.26
N ASP A 375 2.13 23.51 10.30
CA ASP A 375 3.19 24.09 9.48
C ASP A 375 4.47 23.24 9.40
N MET A 376 4.42 22.17 8.59
CA MET A 376 5.55 21.24 8.37
C MET A 376 6.77 21.91 7.74
N GLU A 377 6.57 23.05 7.05
CA GLU A 377 7.68 23.77 6.38
C GLU A 377 8.69 24.35 7.37
N HIS A 378 8.26 24.71 8.56
CA HIS A 378 9.13 25.38 9.54
C HIS A 378 10.04 24.41 10.32
N GLU A 379 9.60 23.17 10.61
CA GLU A 379 10.40 22.18 11.35
C GLU A 379 11.34 21.34 10.46
N ILE A 380 10.96 21.10 9.22
CA ILE A 380 11.62 20.09 8.36
C ILE A 380 12.64 20.75 7.40
N GLY A 381 12.55 22.08 7.22
CA GLY A 381 13.34 22.77 6.22
C GLY A 381 13.03 22.36 4.78
N GLU A 382 13.53 23.13 3.80
CA GLU A 382 13.22 22.91 2.38
C GLU A 382 14.03 21.78 1.71
N ALA A 383 14.86 21.03 2.48
CA ALA A 383 15.75 20.02 1.93
C ALA A 383 15.04 18.94 1.09
N PHE A 384 13.80 18.58 1.45
CA PHE A 384 13.03 17.59 0.67
C PHE A 384 12.57 18.11 -0.71
N LYS A 385 12.48 19.44 -0.90
CA LYS A 385 12.15 20.06 -2.20
C LYS A 385 13.26 19.80 -3.23
N THR A 386 14.48 19.48 -2.78
CA THR A 386 15.59 19.12 -3.68
C THR A 386 15.52 17.69 -4.21
N CYS A 387 14.51 16.92 -3.83
CA CYS A 387 14.33 15.54 -4.23
C CYS A 387 14.05 15.42 -5.74
N MET A 388 14.96 14.80 -6.48
CA MET A 388 14.78 14.55 -7.91
C MET A 388 14.00 13.29 -8.24
N GLN A 389 13.34 12.69 -7.26
CA GLN A 389 12.48 11.52 -7.43
C GLN A 389 13.13 10.30 -8.11
N CYS A 390 14.45 10.11 -7.98
CA CYS A 390 15.21 9.04 -8.64
C CYS A 390 14.84 7.61 -8.18
N GLY A 391 14.23 7.46 -7.00
CA GLY A 391 13.76 6.16 -6.49
C GLY A 391 14.81 5.33 -5.76
N THR A 392 16.07 5.76 -5.67
CA THR A 392 17.15 5.03 -4.97
C THR A 392 16.76 4.69 -3.52
N CYS A 393 16.14 5.64 -2.81
CA CYS A 393 15.67 5.41 -1.44
C CYS A 393 14.62 4.28 -1.32
N THR A 394 13.77 4.12 -2.33
CA THR A 394 12.77 3.03 -2.39
C THR A 394 13.40 1.69 -2.73
N SER A 395 14.40 1.66 -3.63
CA SER A 395 15.04 0.42 -4.06
C SER A 395 15.89 -0.23 -2.95
N VAL A 396 16.45 0.57 -2.03
CA VAL A 396 17.24 0.07 -0.90
C VAL A 396 16.44 -0.13 0.39
N CYS A 397 15.15 0.19 0.38
CA CYS A 397 14.30 0.10 1.57
C CYS A 397 13.72 -1.30 1.75
N THR A 398 14.08 -1.96 2.83
CA THR A 398 13.57 -3.29 3.19
C THR A 398 12.06 -3.29 3.42
N SER A 399 11.49 -2.20 3.94
CA SER A 399 10.03 -2.07 4.15
C SER A 399 9.22 -1.91 2.86
N THR A 400 9.86 -1.64 1.70
CA THR A 400 9.15 -1.54 0.42
C THR A 400 8.56 -2.87 0.00
N HIS A 401 9.23 -3.97 0.29
CA HIS A 401 8.76 -5.31 -0.03
C HIS A 401 7.64 -5.78 0.91
N ALA A 402 7.69 -5.33 2.15
CA ALA A 402 6.77 -5.74 3.18
C ALA A 402 5.35 -5.11 3.05
N ASN A 403 5.24 -3.78 2.96
CA ASN A 403 3.97 -3.08 3.15
C ASN A 403 3.68 -2.00 2.09
N ASN A 404 4.18 -2.12 0.87
CA ASN A 404 4.08 -1.07 -0.16
C ASN A 404 4.65 0.29 0.29
N TYR A 405 5.51 0.31 1.34
CA TYR A 405 6.14 1.52 1.82
C TYR A 405 7.15 2.05 0.81
N SER A 406 7.06 3.33 0.49
CA SER A 406 7.99 3.97 -0.44
C SER A 406 8.48 5.30 0.13
N PRO A 407 9.75 5.39 0.57
CA PRO A 407 10.32 6.67 1.00
C PRO A 407 10.20 7.76 -0.07
N ARG A 408 10.36 7.41 -1.36
CA ARG A 408 10.16 8.34 -2.48
C ARG A 408 8.74 8.89 -2.52
N LEU A 409 7.74 8.07 -2.26
CA LEU A 409 6.35 8.50 -2.27
C LEU A 409 6.04 9.46 -1.13
N VAL A 410 6.57 9.19 0.06
CA VAL A 410 6.46 10.12 1.20
C VAL A 410 7.06 11.48 0.84
N LEU A 411 8.29 11.52 0.33
CA LEU A 411 8.95 12.75 -0.10
C LEU A 411 8.14 13.50 -1.18
N ARG A 412 7.57 12.78 -2.15
CA ARG A 412 6.74 13.39 -3.20
C ARG A 412 5.47 14.02 -2.64
N ASN A 413 4.81 13.32 -1.72
CA ASN A 413 3.58 13.81 -1.11
C ASN A 413 3.83 15.07 -0.29
N LEU A 414 4.92 15.09 0.48
CA LEU A 414 5.36 16.28 1.21
C LEU A 414 5.67 17.44 0.25
N ALA A 415 6.43 17.19 -0.82
CA ALA A 415 6.79 18.22 -1.82
C ALA A 415 5.59 18.81 -2.57
N LEU A 416 4.48 18.09 -2.63
CA LEU A 416 3.25 18.53 -3.28
C LEU A 416 2.21 19.08 -2.28
N ASN A 417 2.57 19.30 -1.02
CA ASN A 417 1.65 19.69 0.07
C ASN A 417 0.43 18.76 0.15
N ARG A 418 0.63 17.46 -0.09
CA ARG A 418 -0.40 16.41 -0.10
C ARG A 418 -0.25 15.47 1.10
N ALA A 419 0.32 15.93 2.19
CA ALA A 419 0.48 15.14 3.41
C ALA A 419 -0.88 14.62 3.93
N THR A 420 -1.96 15.35 3.66
CA THR A 420 -3.34 15.01 4.07
C THR A 420 -4.10 14.15 3.06
N ASP A 421 -3.64 14.02 1.81
CA ASP A 421 -4.36 13.30 0.75
C ASP A 421 -4.07 11.78 0.75
N THR A 422 -3.22 11.30 1.62
CA THR A 422 -2.75 9.92 1.60
C THR A 422 -2.67 9.36 3.02
N ASN A 423 -2.73 8.03 3.15
CA ASN A 423 -2.41 7.29 4.37
C ASN A 423 -0.91 7.47 4.78
N VAL A 424 -0.35 8.69 4.69
CA VAL A 424 1.00 8.99 5.21
C VAL A 424 1.07 8.60 6.68
N ASP A 425 -0.04 8.74 7.38
CA ASP A 425 -0.20 8.38 8.78
C ASP A 425 0.05 6.88 9.00
N ASP A 426 -0.61 6.00 8.25
CA ASP A 426 -0.40 4.55 8.36
C ASP A 426 0.93 4.09 7.74
N VAL A 427 1.34 4.70 6.63
CA VAL A 427 2.53 4.30 5.87
C VAL A 427 3.81 4.72 6.57
N SER A 428 3.82 5.87 7.27
CA SER A 428 5.01 6.34 8.00
C SER A 428 5.48 5.34 9.06
N TRP A 429 4.55 4.60 9.70
CA TRP A 429 4.84 3.63 10.75
C TRP A 429 5.53 2.36 10.23
N ASN A 430 5.53 2.10 8.94
CA ASN A 430 6.29 1.01 8.33
C ASN A 430 7.80 1.30 8.21
N CYS A 431 8.23 2.52 8.49
CA CYS A 431 9.63 2.88 8.50
C CYS A 431 10.31 2.41 9.79
N VAL A 432 11.31 1.55 9.68
CA VAL A 432 12.13 1.06 10.81
C VAL A 432 13.36 1.95 11.10
N THR A 433 13.40 3.14 10.55
CA THR A 433 14.45 4.17 10.78
C THR A 433 15.90 3.68 10.60
N CYS A 434 16.11 2.72 9.69
CA CYS A 434 17.39 2.02 9.51
C CYS A 434 18.48 2.81 8.74
N ASN A 435 18.16 4.00 8.22
CA ASN A 435 19.07 4.92 7.51
C ASN A 435 19.59 4.45 6.13
N SER A 436 19.09 3.33 5.55
CA SER A 436 19.52 2.88 4.22
C SER A 436 19.19 3.91 3.13
N CYS A 437 18.00 4.51 3.20
CA CYS A 437 17.53 5.50 2.24
C CYS A 437 18.34 6.80 2.27
N VAL A 438 18.74 7.28 3.45
CA VAL A 438 19.57 8.49 3.63
C VAL A 438 21.01 8.22 3.14
N ALA A 439 21.61 7.11 3.58
CA ALA A 439 22.97 6.72 3.19
C ALA A 439 23.12 6.51 1.67
N SER A 440 22.03 6.19 0.96
CA SER A 440 22.02 5.97 -0.48
C SER A 440 21.46 7.15 -1.28
N CYS A 441 21.03 8.21 -0.61
CA CYS A 441 20.42 9.37 -1.30
C CYS A 441 21.51 10.22 -1.99
N PRO A 442 21.47 10.37 -3.34
CA PRO A 442 22.46 11.17 -4.05
C PRO A 442 22.37 12.67 -3.75
N ARG A 443 21.26 13.11 -3.16
CA ARG A 443 21.01 14.51 -2.76
C ARG A 443 21.22 14.76 -1.27
N GLY A 444 21.59 13.73 -0.48
CA GLY A 444 21.82 13.85 0.95
C GLY A 444 20.60 14.23 1.78
N ILE A 445 19.39 13.90 1.33
CA ILE A 445 18.15 14.27 2.04
C ILE A 445 18.01 13.42 3.30
N ASP A 446 17.79 14.07 4.45
CA ASP A 446 17.48 13.38 5.70
C ASP A 446 16.03 12.86 5.72
N ILE A 447 15.83 11.73 5.05
CA ILE A 447 14.51 11.08 4.94
C ILE A 447 14.04 10.57 6.31
N ILE A 448 14.95 10.20 7.20
CA ILE A 448 14.59 9.71 8.54
C ILE A 448 14.13 10.85 9.44
N GLY A 449 14.80 12.00 9.38
CA GLY A 449 14.34 13.21 10.07
C GLY A 449 12.94 13.60 9.65
N LEU A 450 12.67 13.58 8.32
CA LEU A 450 11.33 13.83 7.78
C LEU A 450 10.27 12.86 8.32
N ILE A 451 10.57 11.56 8.36
CA ILE A 451 9.62 10.56 8.89
C ILE A 451 9.37 10.77 10.39
N LYS A 452 10.40 11.12 11.17
CA LYS A 452 10.25 11.41 12.61
C LYS A 452 9.37 12.64 12.83
N SER A 453 9.54 13.71 12.04
CA SER A 453 8.69 14.92 12.11
C SER A 453 7.24 14.61 11.74
N VAL A 454 7.00 13.83 10.69
CA VAL A 454 5.64 13.38 10.32
C VAL A 454 5.00 12.59 11.47
N ARG A 455 5.72 11.63 12.06
CA ARG A 455 5.23 10.86 13.21
C ARG A 455 4.94 11.72 14.43
N ARG A 456 5.78 12.73 14.69
CA ARG A 456 5.59 13.67 15.80
C ARG A 456 4.26 14.42 15.65
N GLN A 457 3.98 14.97 14.48
CA GLN A 457 2.72 15.67 14.21
C GLN A 457 1.50 14.75 14.34
N ILE A 458 1.60 13.52 13.83
CA ILE A 458 0.53 12.51 13.95
C ILE A 458 0.28 12.19 15.43
N ALA A 459 1.33 12.01 16.23
CA ALA A 459 1.24 11.68 17.65
C ALA A 459 0.69 12.87 18.48
N GLU A 460 1.04 14.10 18.17
CA GLU A 460 0.48 15.33 18.76
C GLU A 460 -1.02 15.43 18.48
N GLY A 461 -1.48 14.97 17.31
CA GLY A 461 -2.90 14.79 16.97
C GLY A 461 -3.58 13.62 17.69
N LYS A 462 -2.93 13.01 18.67
CA LYS A 462 -3.41 11.88 19.49
C LYS A 462 -3.69 10.59 18.73
N PHE A 463 -3.12 10.43 17.53
CA PHE A 463 -3.13 9.15 16.83
C PHE A 463 -1.83 8.38 17.10
N MET A 464 -1.95 7.20 17.68
CA MET A 464 -0.86 6.26 17.88
C MET A 464 -1.33 4.86 17.50
N PRO A 465 -0.59 4.11 16.65
CA PRO A 465 -0.94 2.73 16.32
C PRO A 465 -1.13 1.88 17.58
N LYS A 466 -2.11 0.99 17.58
CA LYS A 466 -2.48 0.19 18.77
C LYS A 466 -1.28 -0.54 19.38
N TYR A 467 -0.39 -1.08 18.55
CA TYR A 467 0.78 -1.83 19.01
C TYR A 467 1.85 -0.94 19.70
N LEU A 468 1.79 0.38 19.53
CA LEU A 468 2.70 1.34 20.17
C LEU A 468 2.13 1.97 21.45
N GLN A 469 0.82 1.83 21.72
CA GLN A 469 0.16 2.46 22.88
C GLN A 469 0.67 1.90 24.22
N ALA A 470 0.87 0.58 24.31
CA ALA A 470 1.39 -0.04 25.52
C ALA A 470 2.87 0.33 25.79
N PRO A 471 3.80 0.25 24.80
CA PRO A 471 5.15 0.77 24.94
C PRO A 471 5.21 2.24 25.34
N LEU A 472 4.37 3.10 24.77
CA LEU A 472 4.33 4.52 25.09
C LEU A 472 3.93 4.75 26.56
N LYS A 473 2.83 4.12 27.02
CA LYS A 473 2.39 4.20 28.42
C LYS A 473 3.47 3.71 29.40
N SER A 474 4.19 2.68 29.02
CA SER A 474 5.30 2.15 29.83
C SER A 474 6.49 3.11 29.89
N LEU A 475 6.82 3.77 28.78
CA LEU A 475 7.84 4.83 28.75
C LEU A 475 7.49 5.99 29.66
N GLU A 476 6.24 6.42 29.65
CA GLU A 476 5.72 7.50 30.52
C GLU A 476 5.76 7.13 32.00
N LYS A 477 5.29 5.92 32.33
CA LYS A 477 5.12 5.50 33.73
C LYS A 477 6.40 4.96 34.37
N ASP A 478 7.06 4.03 33.67
CA ASP A 478 8.14 3.21 34.22
C ASP A 478 9.52 3.54 33.61
N GLY A 479 9.58 4.51 32.68
CA GLY A 479 10.81 4.94 32.03
C GLY A 479 11.45 3.89 31.13
N ASN A 480 10.69 2.89 30.64
CA ASN A 480 11.16 1.90 29.67
C ASN A 480 10.00 1.41 28.78
N PRO A 481 10.26 0.91 27.55
CA PRO A 481 9.18 0.51 26.63
C PRO A 481 8.66 -0.93 26.79
N TRP A 482 9.20 -1.70 27.75
CA TRP A 482 8.98 -3.14 27.90
C TRP A 482 7.98 -3.54 29.00
N GLY A 483 7.39 -2.58 29.71
CA GLY A 483 6.44 -2.85 30.78
C GLY A 483 7.07 -3.27 32.12
N GLY A 484 8.39 -3.26 32.20
CA GLY A 484 9.11 -3.62 33.42
C GLY A 484 9.09 -2.49 34.45
N LYS A 485 8.99 -2.82 35.74
CA LYS A 485 9.07 -1.84 36.81
C LYS A 485 10.50 -1.27 36.92
N ARG A 486 10.65 0.04 37.11
CA ARG A 486 11.96 0.72 37.24
C ARG A 486 12.83 0.08 38.31
N SER A 487 12.24 -0.37 39.43
CA SER A 487 12.99 -1.04 40.52
C SER A 487 13.66 -2.35 40.09
N LYS A 488 13.28 -2.94 38.98
CA LYS A 488 13.82 -4.19 38.44
C LYS A 488 14.86 -3.99 37.36
N ARG A 489 15.33 -2.76 37.11
CA ARG A 489 16.26 -2.46 36.04
C ARG A 489 17.61 -3.18 36.16
N THR A 490 18.01 -3.60 37.35
CA THR A 490 19.26 -4.32 37.63
C THR A 490 19.08 -5.82 37.82
N ASP A 491 17.86 -6.35 37.80
CA ASP A 491 17.56 -7.77 38.08
C ASP A 491 17.99 -8.74 36.96
N TRP A 492 18.40 -8.23 35.80
CA TRP A 492 18.84 -9.03 34.66
C TRP A 492 20.17 -9.75 34.88
N ILE A 493 20.94 -9.32 35.87
CA ILE A 493 22.23 -9.91 36.28
C ILE A 493 22.28 -10.00 37.80
N SER A 494 22.58 -11.18 38.31
CA SER A 494 22.74 -11.44 39.74
C SER A 494 24.19 -11.68 40.12
N THR A 495 24.97 -12.23 39.20
CA THR A 495 26.39 -12.55 39.41
C THR A 495 27.13 -12.41 38.06
N PRO A 496 28.20 -11.61 37.99
CA PRO A 496 28.74 -10.72 39.05
C PRO A 496 27.83 -9.53 39.35
N LYS A 497 27.89 -9.00 40.57
CA LYS A 497 27.12 -7.81 40.96
C LYS A 497 27.76 -6.55 40.40
N ILE A 498 27.04 -5.81 39.52
CA ILE A 498 27.57 -4.58 38.96
C ILE A 498 27.78 -3.54 40.04
N PRO A 499 28.98 -2.94 40.13
CA PRO A 499 29.27 -1.89 41.10
C PRO A 499 28.44 -0.63 40.81
N VAL A 500 28.12 0.11 41.88
CA VAL A 500 27.47 1.42 41.74
C VAL A 500 28.51 2.42 41.19
N PHE A 501 28.08 3.26 40.25
CA PHE A 501 28.95 4.29 39.70
C PHE A 501 29.30 5.34 40.74
N SER A 502 30.57 5.67 40.85
CA SER A 502 31.14 6.73 41.66
C SER A 502 32.18 7.51 40.83
N GLN A 503 32.60 8.68 41.27
CA GLN A 503 33.44 9.58 40.46
C GLN A 503 34.87 9.05 40.21
N ASP A 504 35.29 8.04 40.93
CA ASP A 504 36.55 7.32 40.74
C ASP A 504 36.48 6.27 39.62
N LYS A 505 35.27 5.97 39.13
CA LYS A 505 35.05 5.03 38.02
C LYS A 505 35.22 5.71 36.67
N GLU A 506 35.95 5.03 35.76
CA GLU A 506 36.20 5.54 34.42
C GLU A 506 34.94 5.55 33.55
N TYR A 507 34.16 4.46 33.58
CA TYR A 507 32.96 4.29 32.74
C TYR A 507 31.69 4.19 33.55
N CYS A 508 30.65 4.95 33.16
CA CYS A 508 29.30 4.72 33.57
C CYS A 508 28.66 3.74 32.58
N LEU A 509 28.46 2.49 33.00
CA LEU A 509 27.80 1.47 32.19
C LEU A 509 26.27 1.74 32.16
N PHE A 510 25.78 2.23 31.02
CA PHE A 510 24.36 2.43 30.78
C PHE A 510 23.73 1.19 30.18
N THR A 511 22.87 0.51 30.94
CA THR A 511 22.22 -0.71 30.52
C THR A 511 21.03 -0.39 29.59
N CYS A 512 21.01 -0.98 28.38
CA CYS A 512 19.89 -0.85 27.49
C CYS A 512 18.61 -1.45 28.10
N CYS A 513 17.46 -0.77 27.92
CA CYS A 513 16.16 -1.25 28.39
C CYS A 513 15.82 -2.65 27.87
N THR A 514 16.20 -2.99 26.62
CA THR A 514 15.99 -4.31 26.03
C THR A 514 16.80 -5.37 26.80
N THR A 515 18.05 -5.09 27.14
CA THR A 515 18.85 -6.00 27.98
C THR A 515 18.26 -6.15 29.38
N ALA A 516 17.72 -5.07 29.94
CA ALA A 516 17.23 -5.07 31.34
C ALA A 516 15.85 -5.73 31.51
N TYR A 517 14.97 -5.70 30.51
CA TYR A 517 13.56 -6.05 30.68
C TYR A 517 12.98 -7.02 29.65
N ASP A 518 13.67 -7.26 28.53
CA ASP A 518 13.18 -8.21 27.52
C ASP A 518 13.64 -9.63 27.86
N ASP A 519 12.71 -10.50 28.10
CA ASP A 519 12.96 -11.90 28.46
C ASP A 519 13.78 -12.67 27.42
N THR A 520 13.66 -12.35 26.14
CA THR A 520 14.43 -13.00 25.06
C THR A 520 15.88 -12.54 24.99
N ALA A 521 16.15 -11.31 25.41
CA ALA A 521 17.50 -10.75 25.47
C ALA A 521 18.16 -10.91 26.85
N ALA A 522 17.37 -11.15 27.91
CA ALA A 522 17.82 -11.19 29.31
C ALA A 522 17.95 -12.61 29.90
N LYS A 523 17.23 -13.62 29.37
CA LYS A 523 17.21 -14.97 29.95
C LYS A 523 18.15 -15.94 29.24
N GLY A 524 19.33 -16.10 29.83
CA GLY A 524 20.32 -17.12 29.55
C GLY A 524 21.55 -16.89 30.44
N SER A 525 22.18 -17.93 30.91
CA SER A 525 23.41 -17.85 31.74
C SER A 525 24.55 -17.09 31.06
N LEU A 526 24.40 -16.72 29.80
CA LEU A 526 25.35 -15.99 28.96
C LEU A 526 24.55 -15.01 28.05
N SER A 527 23.79 -14.05 28.61
CA SER A 527 23.30 -12.94 27.79
C SER A 527 24.46 -11.99 27.41
N GLY A 528 24.33 -11.32 26.24
CA GLY A 528 25.34 -10.37 25.80
C GLY A 528 25.69 -9.29 26.85
N GLY A 529 24.71 -8.88 27.66
CA GLY A 529 24.93 -7.98 28.79
C GLY A 529 25.78 -8.62 29.90
N THR A 530 25.47 -9.85 30.30
CA THR A 530 26.25 -10.61 31.32
C THR A 530 27.64 -10.90 30.81
N ALA A 531 27.83 -11.26 29.56
CA ALA A 531 29.11 -11.48 28.92
C ALA A 531 29.96 -10.20 28.92
N LEU A 532 29.36 -9.05 28.61
CA LEU A 532 30.06 -7.77 28.68
C LEU A 532 30.58 -7.47 30.10
N VAL A 533 29.72 -7.63 31.13
CA VAL A 533 30.10 -7.37 32.51
C VAL A 533 31.29 -8.26 32.93
N LYS A 534 31.27 -9.55 32.63
CA LYS A 534 32.39 -10.46 32.90
C LYS A 534 33.68 -10.06 32.18
N LEU A 535 33.58 -9.68 30.90
CA LEU A 535 34.72 -9.20 30.12
C LEU A 535 35.36 -7.92 30.72
N LEU A 536 34.53 -7.01 31.24
CA LEU A 536 35.01 -5.81 31.93
C LEU A 536 35.77 -6.15 33.23
N GLU A 537 35.25 -7.15 33.98
CA GLU A 537 35.94 -7.65 35.20
C GLU A 537 37.29 -8.33 34.87
N ILE A 538 37.28 -9.25 33.88
CA ILE A 538 38.50 -9.94 33.44
C ILE A 538 39.59 -8.94 32.98
N SER A 539 39.15 -7.84 32.36
CA SER A 539 40.04 -6.81 31.82
C SER A 539 40.42 -5.72 32.83
N ASP A 540 40.00 -5.83 34.10
CA ASP A 540 40.19 -4.83 35.18
C ASP A 540 39.76 -3.40 34.78
N VAL A 541 38.68 -3.30 33.99
CA VAL A 541 38.11 -2.02 33.57
C VAL A 541 37.38 -1.37 34.74
N SER A 542 37.68 -0.12 35.04
CA SER A 542 36.99 0.64 36.10
C SER A 542 35.65 1.16 35.63
N TYR A 543 34.53 0.51 36.05
CA TYR A 543 33.18 0.85 35.67
C TYR A 543 32.18 0.76 36.82
N GLY A 544 30.99 1.35 36.62
CA GLY A 544 29.83 1.23 37.50
C GLY A 544 28.54 1.65 36.81
N THR A 545 27.38 1.36 37.42
CA THR A 545 26.07 1.75 36.88
C THR A 545 25.33 2.66 37.85
N LEU A 546 24.46 3.54 37.33
CA LEU A 546 23.53 4.32 38.13
C LEU A 546 22.21 3.53 38.39
N GLY A 547 22.07 2.35 37.76
CA GLY A 547 21.08 1.34 38.08
C GLY A 547 19.64 1.79 37.96
N THR A 548 18.86 1.65 39.03
CA THR A 548 17.41 1.98 39.04
C THR A 548 17.13 3.49 38.91
N ALA A 549 18.14 4.35 39.06
CA ALA A 549 18.01 5.80 38.83
C ALA A 549 17.92 6.14 37.33
N GLU A 550 18.50 5.30 36.46
CA GLU A 550 18.45 5.48 35.01
C GLU A 550 17.07 5.31 34.45
N SER A 551 16.76 6.04 33.37
CA SER A 551 15.61 5.87 32.52
C SER A 551 16.00 5.41 31.11
N CYS A 552 15.05 5.06 30.25
CA CYS A 552 15.30 4.83 28.83
C CYS A 552 16.05 6.02 28.22
N CYS A 553 16.99 5.75 27.29
CA CYS A 553 17.71 6.81 26.57
C CYS A 553 16.82 7.67 25.65
N GLY A 554 15.50 7.39 25.54
CA GLY A 554 14.56 8.12 24.70
C GLY A 554 14.52 7.71 23.23
N ASP A 555 15.45 6.88 22.75
CA ASP A 555 15.56 6.49 21.33
C ASP A 555 14.23 6.06 20.71
N GLN A 556 13.46 5.21 21.39
CA GLN A 556 12.16 4.76 20.85
C GLN A 556 11.08 5.86 20.96
N ALA A 557 11.06 6.64 22.03
CA ALA A 557 10.12 7.76 22.19
C ALA A 557 10.28 8.78 21.04
N GLU A 558 11.51 9.15 20.71
CA GLU A 558 11.83 10.03 19.57
C GLU A 558 11.31 9.46 18.25
N LYS A 559 11.57 8.19 17.98
CA LYS A 559 11.26 7.55 16.71
C LYS A 559 9.77 7.26 16.49
N ILE A 560 9.00 7.11 17.56
CA ILE A 560 7.55 6.99 17.48
C ILE A 560 6.82 8.35 17.57
N GLY A 561 7.57 9.46 17.58
CA GLY A 561 7.00 10.81 17.60
C GLY A 561 6.48 11.29 18.96
N ALA A 562 6.80 10.59 20.06
CA ALA A 562 6.39 10.95 21.42
C ALA A 562 7.35 12.02 22.02
N ALA A 563 7.26 13.25 21.49
CA ALA A 563 8.20 14.33 21.79
C ALA A 563 8.27 14.66 23.29
N THR A 564 7.13 14.90 23.94
CA THR A 564 7.07 15.25 25.37
C THR A 564 7.67 14.17 26.26
N VAL A 565 7.42 12.88 25.94
CA VAL A 565 7.99 11.75 26.67
C VAL A 565 9.50 11.70 26.45
N ASN A 566 9.95 11.88 25.20
CA ASN A 566 11.37 11.92 24.87
C ASN A 566 12.11 13.02 25.62
N GLU A 567 11.59 14.24 25.62
CA GLU A 567 12.15 15.38 26.34
C GLU A 567 12.27 15.12 27.84
N SER A 568 11.25 14.53 28.45
CA SER A 568 11.27 14.18 29.87
C SER A 568 12.34 13.14 30.20
N LEU A 569 12.51 12.13 29.34
CA LEU A 569 13.54 11.09 29.53
C LEU A 569 14.95 11.63 29.32
N ILE A 570 15.17 12.49 28.32
CA ILE A 570 16.46 13.17 28.08
C ILE A 570 16.80 14.01 29.27
N LYS A 571 15.90 14.87 29.75
CA LYS A 571 16.14 15.73 30.93
C LYS A 571 16.49 14.91 32.16
N ALA A 572 15.71 13.87 32.48
CA ALA A 572 15.94 13.03 33.64
C ALA A 572 17.34 12.36 33.62
N ASN A 573 17.79 11.83 32.49
CA ASN A 573 19.09 11.22 32.36
C ASN A 573 20.22 12.28 32.34
N THR A 574 20.01 13.43 31.70
CA THR A 574 20.98 14.53 31.68
C THR A 574 21.26 15.03 33.09
N ASP A 575 20.18 15.33 33.86
CA ASP A 575 20.31 15.77 35.27
C ASP A 575 21.04 14.72 36.12
N LEU A 576 20.75 13.43 35.88
CA LEU A 576 21.37 12.31 36.57
C LEU A 576 22.88 12.21 36.27
N PHE A 577 23.31 12.30 35.01
CA PHE A 577 24.69 12.21 34.61
C PHE A 577 25.51 13.43 35.06
N LEU A 578 24.96 14.64 34.93
CA LEU A 578 25.61 15.85 35.40
C LEU A 578 25.79 15.84 36.93
N LYS A 579 24.75 15.44 37.69
CA LYS A 579 24.82 15.32 39.15
C LYS A 579 25.92 14.37 39.62
N ASN A 580 26.18 13.27 38.88
CA ASN A 580 27.18 12.28 39.22
C ASN A 580 28.54 12.52 38.53
N ASN A 581 28.69 13.64 37.80
CA ASN A 581 29.91 14.01 37.08
C ASN A 581 30.43 12.91 36.13
N VAL A 582 29.47 12.27 35.39
CA VAL A 582 29.81 11.21 34.44
C VAL A 582 30.59 11.79 33.26
N LYS A 583 31.82 11.29 33.03
CA LYS A 583 32.67 11.70 31.92
C LYS A 583 32.65 10.77 30.72
N LYS A 584 32.46 9.46 30.98
CA LYS A 584 32.40 8.46 29.93
C LYS A 584 31.17 7.53 30.12
N ILE A 585 30.33 7.42 29.11
CA ILE A 585 29.20 6.51 29.09
C ILE A 585 29.57 5.31 28.21
N LEU A 586 29.54 4.10 28.77
CA LEU A 586 29.67 2.84 28.05
C LEU A 586 28.28 2.27 27.77
N THR A 587 27.98 2.03 26.52
CA THR A 587 26.65 1.50 26.11
C THR A 587 26.73 0.09 25.54
N SER A 588 25.77 -0.76 25.92
CA SER A 588 25.60 -2.10 25.35
C SER A 588 24.70 -2.10 24.08
N SER A 589 24.14 -0.96 23.70
CA SER A 589 23.22 -0.87 22.58
C SER A 589 23.56 0.30 21.66
N PRO A 590 23.61 0.07 20.33
CA PRO A 590 23.87 1.14 19.38
C PRO A 590 22.72 2.16 19.29
N HIS A 591 21.52 1.81 19.75
CA HIS A 591 20.39 2.74 19.90
C HIS A 591 20.68 3.77 21.00
N CYS A 592 21.18 3.31 22.15
CA CYS A 592 21.58 4.20 23.24
C CYS A 592 22.77 5.07 22.84
N LEU A 593 23.79 4.49 22.19
CA LEU A 593 24.94 5.24 21.63
C LEU A 593 24.44 6.39 20.73
N ASN A 594 23.56 6.10 19.80
CA ASN A 594 23.05 7.11 18.86
C ASN A 594 22.21 8.19 19.57
N ALA A 595 21.41 7.81 20.58
CA ALA A 595 20.64 8.76 21.36
C ALA A 595 21.51 9.71 22.11
N PHE A 596 22.51 9.21 22.88
CA PHE A 596 23.42 10.06 23.65
C PHE A 596 24.27 10.96 22.77
N LYS A 597 24.74 10.48 21.60
CA LYS A 597 25.55 11.30 20.68
C LYS A 597 24.77 12.38 19.95
N LYS A 598 23.43 12.24 19.79
CA LYS A 598 22.67 13.15 18.93
C LYS A 598 21.56 13.94 19.62
N ASN A 599 21.01 13.42 20.71
CA ASN A 599 19.82 13.98 21.34
C ASN A 599 20.10 14.57 22.74
N TYR A 600 21.36 14.57 23.20
CA TYR A 600 21.75 15.06 24.51
C TYR A 600 22.77 16.20 24.39
N PRO A 601 22.36 17.39 23.93
CA PRO A 601 23.29 18.49 23.62
C PRO A 601 24.10 18.93 24.84
N GLU A 602 23.54 18.87 26.07
CA GLU A 602 24.24 19.27 27.30
C GLU A 602 25.34 18.31 27.70
N LEU A 603 25.37 17.08 27.20
CA LEU A 603 26.42 16.10 27.42
C LEU A 603 27.50 16.13 26.34
N GLU A 604 27.22 16.72 25.15
CA GLU A 604 28.08 16.65 23.97
C GLU A 604 29.49 17.22 24.22
N GLU A 605 29.60 18.30 25.01
CA GLU A 605 30.89 18.95 25.29
C GLU A 605 31.70 18.27 26.38
N ASN A 606 31.06 17.52 27.31
CA ASN A 606 31.72 17.10 28.56
C ASN A 606 31.71 15.58 28.80
N THR A 607 31.00 14.81 27.95
CA THR A 607 30.79 13.37 28.16
C THR A 607 31.03 12.59 26.87
N GLU A 608 32.02 11.71 26.90
CA GLU A 608 32.30 10.77 25.83
C GLU A 608 31.33 9.59 25.90
N THR A 609 30.71 9.20 24.76
CA THR A 609 29.88 8.00 24.69
C THR A 609 30.51 6.96 23.77
N VAL A 610 30.73 5.75 24.29
CA VAL A 610 31.44 4.66 23.62
C VAL A 610 30.53 3.42 23.55
N HIS A 611 30.56 2.73 22.42
CA HIS A 611 29.91 1.42 22.31
C HIS A 611 30.87 0.34 22.84
N TYR A 612 30.34 -0.68 23.51
CA TYR A 612 31.16 -1.73 24.10
C TYR A 612 32.12 -2.41 23.10
N THR A 613 31.74 -2.53 21.82
CA THR A 613 32.62 -3.12 20.80
C THR A 613 33.83 -2.24 20.48
N GLU A 614 33.77 -0.92 20.68
CA GLU A 614 34.91 -0.04 20.53
C GLU A 614 35.90 -0.23 21.70
N LEU A 615 35.38 -0.39 22.92
CA LEU A 615 36.19 -0.66 24.10
C LEU A 615 36.85 -2.04 24.02
N LEU A 616 36.09 -3.11 23.72
CA LEU A 616 36.63 -4.47 23.63
C LEU A 616 37.72 -4.60 22.55
N ASP A 617 37.50 -3.99 21.37
CA ASP A 617 38.49 -3.94 20.30
C ASP A 617 39.79 -3.24 20.74
N ALA A 618 39.67 -2.13 21.49
CA ALA A 618 40.81 -1.44 22.05
C ALA A 618 41.55 -2.27 23.09
N LEU A 619 40.85 -2.99 23.96
CA LEU A 619 41.44 -3.87 24.98
C LEU A 619 42.18 -5.05 24.34
N ILE A 620 41.63 -5.66 23.30
CA ILE A 620 42.29 -6.72 22.52
C ILE A 620 43.55 -6.16 21.84
N THR A 621 43.45 -5.00 21.20
CA THR A 621 44.58 -4.36 20.51
C THR A 621 45.74 -4.01 21.47
N LYS A 622 45.41 -3.62 22.71
CA LYS A 622 46.38 -3.34 23.75
C LYS A 622 46.96 -4.60 24.43
N GLY A 623 46.40 -5.77 24.16
CA GLY A 623 46.79 -7.02 24.83
C GLY A 623 46.26 -7.19 26.25
N SER A 624 45.35 -6.30 26.71
CA SER A 624 44.69 -6.41 28.01
C SER A 624 43.57 -7.48 28.01
N LEU A 625 43.14 -7.91 26.85
CA LEU A 625 42.18 -8.98 26.69
C LEU A 625 42.65 -9.88 25.55
N THR A 626 42.97 -11.13 25.88
CA THR A 626 43.53 -12.08 24.90
C THR A 626 42.65 -13.29 24.73
N PRO A 627 41.98 -13.47 23.61
CA PRO A 627 41.20 -14.68 23.25
C PRO A 627 42.20 -15.81 22.96
N LEU A 628 42.16 -16.90 23.73
CA LEU A 628 43.10 -18.02 23.59
C LEU A 628 42.43 -19.37 23.31
N THR A 629 41.18 -19.53 23.77
CA THR A 629 40.43 -20.79 23.58
C THR A 629 39.76 -20.82 22.22
N GLU A 630 39.90 -21.93 21.49
CA GLU A 630 39.27 -22.11 20.20
C GLU A 630 37.73 -22.19 20.31
N VAL A 631 37.06 -21.47 19.42
CA VAL A 631 35.60 -21.54 19.23
C VAL A 631 35.36 -21.98 17.79
N ASN A 632 35.31 -23.29 17.59
CA ASN A 632 35.15 -23.89 16.26
C ASN A 632 33.69 -23.78 15.75
N SER A 633 33.37 -22.68 15.08
CA SER A 633 32.04 -22.39 14.53
C SER A 633 32.10 -21.50 13.29
N ARG A 634 31.18 -21.71 12.36
CA ARG A 634 30.97 -20.83 11.21
C ARG A 634 29.99 -19.73 11.59
N VAL A 635 30.44 -18.49 11.53
CA VAL A 635 29.71 -17.31 11.99
C VAL A 635 29.50 -16.32 10.85
N THR A 636 28.30 -15.78 10.73
CA THR A 636 28.02 -14.62 9.89
C THR A 636 27.70 -13.40 10.76
N TYR A 637 28.13 -12.21 10.34
CA TYR A 637 27.89 -11.00 11.13
C TYR A 637 26.72 -10.18 10.59
N HIS A 638 25.71 -9.95 11.43
CA HIS A 638 24.64 -8.99 11.16
C HIS A 638 25.06 -7.59 11.63
N ASP A 639 25.26 -6.66 10.68
CA ASP A 639 25.56 -5.26 10.98
C ASP A 639 24.32 -4.53 11.53
N PRO A 640 24.28 -4.14 12.82
CA PRO A 640 23.19 -3.33 13.34
C PRO A 640 23.16 -1.96 12.66
N CYS A 641 22.02 -1.55 12.16
CA CYS A 641 21.90 -0.31 11.40
C CYS A 641 22.30 0.93 12.22
N TYR A 642 22.03 0.93 13.52
CA TYR A 642 22.41 2.02 14.43
C TYR A 642 23.89 2.01 14.78
N LEU A 643 24.58 0.87 14.74
CA LEU A 643 26.03 0.80 14.91
C LEU A 643 26.74 1.25 13.63
N GLY A 644 26.38 0.64 12.48
CA GLY A 644 27.00 0.90 11.19
C GLY A 644 26.53 2.18 10.53
N ARG A 645 25.32 2.20 9.96
CA ARG A 645 24.83 3.32 9.12
C ARG A 645 24.65 4.63 9.86
N HIS A 646 24.28 4.60 11.14
CA HIS A 646 24.11 5.81 11.94
C HIS A 646 25.41 6.31 12.60
N ASN A 647 26.32 5.41 13.00
CA ASN A 647 27.53 5.76 13.79
C ASN A 647 28.85 5.36 13.13
N GLY A 648 28.85 4.72 11.96
CA GLY A 648 30.05 4.41 11.18
C GLY A 648 30.88 3.23 11.70
N ILE A 649 30.45 2.52 12.73
CA ILE A 649 31.17 1.43 13.38
C ILE A 649 30.89 0.11 12.68
N TYR A 650 31.82 -0.38 11.85
CA TYR A 650 31.68 -1.61 11.07
C TYR A 650 32.77 -2.63 11.35
N GLU A 651 34.02 -2.17 11.60
CA GLU A 651 35.17 -3.03 11.62
C GLU A 651 35.54 -3.53 13.05
N GLN A 652 35.22 -2.76 14.08
CA GLN A 652 35.50 -3.14 15.47
C GLN A 652 34.87 -4.49 15.84
N PRO A 653 33.56 -4.74 15.60
CA PRO A 653 32.95 -6.06 15.86
C PRO A 653 33.63 -7.18 15.07
N ARG A 654 34.05 -6.90 13.84
CA ARG A 654 34.71 -7.89 12.98
C ARG A 654 36.13 -8.23 13.50
N ARG A 655 36.90 -7.22 13.92
CA ARG A 655 38.22 -7.48 14.51
C ARG A 655 38.12 -8.29 15.79
N ILE A 656 37.11 -8.02 16.64
CA ILE A 656 36.84 -8.84 17.82
C ILE A 656 36.59 -10.30 17.41
N LEU A 657 35.71 -10.55 16.47
CA LEU A 657 35.39 -11.90 16.01
C LEU A 657 36.60 -12.58 15.34
N GLN A 658 37.39 -11.84 14.56
CA GLN A 658 38.61 -12.34 13.92
C GLN A 658 39.72 -12.68 14.91
N SER A 659 39.71 -12.09 16.10
CA SER A 659 40.71 -12.40 17.16
C SER A 659 40.44 -13.73 17.88
N ILE A 660 39.21 -14.32 17.70
CA ILE A 660 38.83 -15.56 18.36
C ILE A 660 39.39 -16.74 17.54
N PRO A 661 40.25 -17.60 18.11
CA PRO A 661 40.79 -18.77 17.42
C PRO A 661 39.70 -19.74 17.01
N GLY A 662 39.82 -20.36 15.84
CA GLY A 662 38.87 -21.35 15.32
C GLY A 662 37.58 -20.79 14.77
N LEU A 663 37.29 -19.48 14.88
CA LEU A 663 36.07 -18.89 14.37
C LEU A 663 36.19 -18.53 12.89
N GLU A 664 35.36 -19.11 12.05
CA GLU A 664 35.28 -18.81 10.61
C GLU A 664 34.17 -17.77 10.33
N ILE A 665 34.55 -16.59 9.83
CA ILE A 665 33.62 -15.51 9.52
C ILE A 665 33.25 -15.58 8.04
N ILE A 666 31.94 -15.75 7.73
CA ILE A 666 31.39 -15.79 6.38
C ILE A 666 30.43 -14.60 6.24
N GLU A 667 30.75 -13.66 5.36
CA GLU A 667 29.93 -12.47 5.15
C GLU A 667 28.65 -12.80 4.38
N MET A 668 27.53 -12.22 4.81
CA MET A 668 26.29 -12.21 4.01
C MET A 668 26.45 -11.35 2.77
N GLN A 669 25.68 -11.62 1.72
CA GLN A 669 25.68 -10.86 0.46
C GLN A 669 25.46 -9.36 0.70
N ASN A 670 24.52 -9.02 1.61
CA ASN A 670 24.28 -7.64 2.05
C ASN A 670 24.94 -7.39 3.40
N SER A 671 26.16 -6.91 3.39
CA SER A 671 26.94 -6.59 4.59
C SER A 671 27.32 -5.11 4.67
N ARG A 672 27.78 -4.65 5.81
CA ARG A 672 28.22 -3.27 6.11
C ARG A 672 27.12 -2.25 5.76
N LYS A 673 27.43 -1.25 4.91
CA LYS A 673 26.46 -0.20 4.49
C LYS A 673 25.23 -0.75 3.84
N ARG A 674 25.33 -1.89 3.13
CA ARG A 674 24.20 -2.56 2.42
C ARG A 674 23.45 -3.58 3.27
N SER A 675 23.86 -3.82 4.53
CA SER A 675 23.20 -4.78 5.41
C SER A 675 21.69 -4.53 5.49
N GLN A 676 20.90 -5.59 5.34
CA GLN A 676 19.44 -5.53 5.54
C GLN A 676 19.13 -5.31 7.02
N CYS A 677 18.02 -4.64 7.31
CA CYS A 677 17.60 -4.33 8.67
C CYS A 677 16.92 -5.53 9.34
N CYS A 678 17.14 -5.70 10.65
CA CYS A 678 16.42 -6.69 11.46
C CYS A 678 14.93 -6.33 11.70
N GLY A 679 14.56 -5.05 11.50
CA GLY A 679 13.18 -4.57 11.69
C GLY A 679 12.88 -3.96 13.06
N GLY A 680 13.78 -4.00 14.05
CA GLY A 680 13.47 -3.61 15.45
C GLY A 680 13.40 -2.11 15.73
N GLY A 681 13.91 -1.25 14.83
CA GLY A 681 13.90 0.20 15.01
C GLY A 681 12.53 0.85 14.74
N GLY A 682 12.37 2.11 15.14
CA GLY A 682 11.20 2.92 14.80
C GLY A 682 9.85 2.36 15.27
N GLY A 683 9.82 1.63 16.38
CA GLY A 683 8.62 0.96 16.88
C GLY A 683 8.39 -0.44 16.30
N GLY A 684 9.25 -0.90 15.36
CA GLY A 684 9.09 -2.18 14.69
C GLY A 684 9.21 -3.40 15.60
N ALA A 685 9.90 -3.28 16.74
CA ALA A 685 9.98 -4.37 17.73
C ALA A 685 8.62 -4.78 18.33
N TRP A 686 7.62 -3.94 18.24
CA TRP A 686 6.23 -4.22 18.68
C TRP A 686 5.26 -4.44 17.52
N HIS A 687 5.73 -4.34 16.28
CA HIS A 687 4.91 -4.52 15.09
C HIS A 687 5.03 -5.94 14.56
N ILE A 688 4.03 -6.76 14.81
CA ILE A 688 3.96 -8.13 14.28
C ILE A 688 3.63 -8.07 12.80
N LEU A 689 4.59 -8.44 11.97
CA LEU A 689 4.44 -8.53 10.52
C LEU A 689 4.17 -10.00 10.10
N PRO A 690 3.46 -10.22 8.97
CA PRO A 690 3.40 -11.54 8.36
C PRO A 690 4.80 -12.10 8.09
N MET A 691 4.94 -13.43 8.10
CA MET A 691 6.22 -14.11 7.92
C MET A 691 6.97 -13.64 6.66
N ASP A 692 6.28 -13.53 5.52
CA ASP A 692 6.87 -13.12 4.24
C ASP A 692 7.22 -11.61 4.18
N GLU A 693 6.69 -10.83 5.13
CA GLU A 693 6.91 -9.40 5.24
C GLU A 693 7.88 -9.05 6.37
N SER A 694 8.28 -10.02 7.19
CA SER A 694 9.18 -9.80 8.32
C SER A 694 10.62 -9.56 7.86
N HIS A 695 11.18 -8.42 8.27
CA HIS A 695 12.57 -8.06 8.01
C HIS A 695 13.54 -9.07 8.63
N GLY A 696 13.27 -9.50 9.87
CA GLY A 696 14.07 -10.50 10.58
C GLY A 696 14.11 -11.82 9.82
N VAL A 697 12.97 -12.29 9.32
CA VAL A 697 12.87 -13.55 8.55
C VAL A 697 13.71 -13.48 7.27
N GLN A 698 13.61 -12.36 6.51
CA GLN A 698 14.43 -12.18 5.32
C GLN A 698 15.92 -12.20 5.64
N ARG A 699 16.32 -11.58 6.76
CA ARG A 699 17.71 -11.53 7.21
C ARG A 699 18.23 -12.89 7.68
N VAL A 700 17.42 -13.68 8.39
CA VAL A 700 17.76 -15.06 8.80
C VAL A 700 17.92 -15.96 7.59
N ARG A 701 17.05 -15.85 6.57
CA ARG A 701 17.20 -16.62 5.32
C ARG A 701 18.53 -16.28 4.63
N GLU A 702 18.89 -15.02 4.52
CA GLU A 702 20.17 -14.59 3.95
C GLU A 702 21.37 -15.12 4.76
N ALA A 703 21.25 -15.15 6.09
CA ALA A 703 22.27 -15.76 6.93
C ALA A 703 22.41 -17.27 6.72
N MET A 704 21.31 -17.99 6.60
CA MET A 704 21.29 -19.42 6.32
C MET A 704 21.91 -19.76 4.96
N ASP A 705 21.73 -18.89 3.95
CA ASP A 705 22.34 -19.08 2.63
C ASP A 705 23.87 -19.05 2.66
N THR A 706 24.49 -18.47 3.69
CA THR A 706 25.95 -18.53 3.90
C THR A 706 26.47 -19.86 4.43
N GLY A 707 25.57 -20.72 4.95
CA GLY A 707 25.92 -21.94 5.63
C GLY A 707 26.50 -21.72 7.05
N ALA A 708 26.36 -20.50 7.62
CA ALA A 708 26.77 -20.21 8.99
C ALA A 708 25.84 -20.87 10.01
N GLU A 709 26.40 -21.24 11.16
CA GLU A 709 25.70 -21.83 12.30
C GLU A 709 25.27 -20.76 13.33
N ILE A 710 25.94 -19.62 13.30
CA ILE A 710 25.70 -18.51 14.24
C ILE A 710 25.57 -17.19 13.47
N ILE A 711 24.57 -16.41 13.84
CA ILE A 711 24.47 -14.98 13.49
C ILE A 711 25.02 -14.18 14.65
N ALA A 712 26.24 -13.64 14.52
CA ALA A 712 26.78 -12.71 15.49
C ALA A 712 26.22 -11.30 15.26
N THR A 713 25.91 -10.58 16.34
CA THR A 713 25.47 -9.19 16.27
C THR A 713 25.84 -8.43 17.54
N ALA A 714 25.83 -7.10 17.49
CA ALA A 714 26.20 -6.23 18.62
C ALA A 714 25.05 -5.26 18.97
N CYS A 715 23.83 -5.80 19.08
CA CYS A 715 22.64 -5.01 19.39
C CYS A 715 21.53 -5.86 20.02
N PRO A 716 21.04 -5.53 21.22
CA PRO A 716 19.98 -6.28 21.89
C PRO A 716 18.67 -6.34 21.10
N TYR A 717 18.30 -5.27 20.38
CA TYR A 717 17.13 -5.27 19.49
C TYR A 717 17.30 -6.25 18.34
N CYS A 718 18.51 -6.32 17.73
CA CYS A 718 18.78 -7.28 16.66
C CYS A 718 18.73 -8.72 17.16
N ILE A 719 19.28 -8.99 18.36
CA ILE A 719 19.20 -10.32 18.99
C ILE A 719 17.74 -10.76 19.12
N ARG A 720 16.88 -9.91 19.70
CA ARG A 720 15.47 -10.19 19.82
C ARG A 720 14.81 -10.48 18.46
N MET A 721 14.94 -9.57 17.50
CA MET A 721 14.26 -9.69 16.20
C MET A 721 14.70 -10.91 15.41
N LEU A 722 15.98 -11.26 15.47
CA LEU A 722 16.51 -12.43 14.77
C LEU A 722 16.13 -13.73 15.48
N ASN A 723 16.06 -13.77 16.80
CA ASN A 723 15.55 -14.93 17.56
C ASN A 723 14.05 -15.15 17.28
N ASP A 724 13.23 -14.09 17.26
CA ASP A 724 11.82 -14.18 16.90
C ASP A 724 11.65 -14.71 15.45
N ALA A 725 12.53 -14.29 14.54
CA ALA A 725 12.54 -14.78 13.17
C ALA A 725 12.95 -16.25 13.04
N ILE A 726 13.96 -16.68 13.77
CA ILE A 726 14.40 -18.08 13.85
C ILE A 726 13.27 -18.97 14.39
N ALA A 727 12.59 -18.52 15.44
CA ALA A 727 11.43 -19.20 16.01
C ALA A 727 10.28 -19.30 15.01
N THR A 728 10.00 -18.20 14.30
CA THR A 728 8.95 -18.13 13.26
C THR A 728 9.24 -19.10 12.10
N LEU A 729 10.51 -19.25 11.73
CA LEU A 729 10.96 -20.18 10.67
C LEU A 729 11.06 -21.64 11.14
N GLY A 730 11.08 -21.88 12.46
CA GLY A 730 11.27 -23.22 13.02
C GLY A 730 12.67 -23.80 12.77
N VAL A 731 13.71 -22.94 12.74
CA VAL A 731 15.09 -23.34 12.37
C VAL A 731 16.09 -23.23 13.55
N GLN A 732 15.58 -23.31 14.79
CA GLN A 732 16.40 -23.17 16.02
C GLN A 732 17.52 -24.22 16.13
N ASN A 733 17.36 -25.36 15.47
CA ASN A 733 18.35 -26.43 15.40
C ASN A 733 19.41 -26.25 14.28
N LYS A 734 19.28 -25.22 13.44
CA LYS A 734 20.17 -24.98 12.30
C LYS A 734 21.05 -23.75 12.48
N ILE A 735 20.51 -22.72 13.11
CA ILE A 735 21.21 -21.43 13.28
C ILE A 735 20.80 -20.77 14.59
N ALA A 736 21.76 -20.16 15.28
CA ALA A 736 21.57 -19.44 16.54
C ALA A 736 21.97 -17.97 16.40
N VAL A 737 21.44 -17.10 17.28
CA VAL A 737 21.91 -15.71 17.39
C VAL A 737 22.77 -15.57 18.64
N ARG A 738 23.93 -14.90 18.53
CA ARG A 738 24.83 -14.60 19.65
C ARG A 738 25.29 -13.15 19.63
N ASP A 739 25.46 -12.57 20.81
CA ASP A 739 26.16 -11.31 20.93
C ASP A 739 27.68 -11.49 20.71
N VAL A 740 28.34 -10.47 20.14
CA VAL A 740 29.80 -10.49 19.94
C VAL A 740 30.50 -10.68 21.27
N ALA A 741 30.00 -10.10 22.37
CA ALA A 741 30.57 -10.28 23.71
C ALA A 741 30.45 -11.73 24.22
N GLU A 742 29.36 -12.45 23.87
CA GLU A 742 29.20 -13.86 24.24
C GLU A 742 30.28 -14.75 23.61
N LEU A 743 30.52 -14.55 22.31
CA LEU A 743 31.53 -15.32 21.56
C LEU A 743 32.96 -15.00 22.06
N LEU A 744 33.25 -13.72 22.36
CA LEU A 744 34.52 -13.34 22.90
C LEU A 744 34.74 -13.94 24.30
N LEU A 745 33.71 -13.89 25.16
CA LEU A 745 33.80 -14.45 26.51
C LEU A 745 34.13 -15.94 26.50
N GLN A 746 33.54 -16.73 25.61
CA GLN A 746 33.82 -18.15 25.46
C GLN A 746 35.31 -18.41 25.20
N SER A 747 35.98 -17.55 24.45
CA SER A 747 37.40 -17.68 24.14
C SER A 747 38.34 -17.20 25.25
N VAL A 748 37.85 -16.30 26.12
CA VAL A 748 38.65 -15.66 27.19
C VAL A 748 38.48 -16.38 28.53
N GLU A 749 37.23 -16.76 28.90
CA GLU A 749 36.89 -17.29 30.24
C GLU A 749 37.62 -18.60 30.56
N ALA A 750 37.74 -19.51 29.60
CA ALA A 750 38.45 -20.78 29.82
C ALA A 750 39.94 -20.61 30.08
N SER A 751 40.59 -19.64 29.43
CA SER A 751 42.00 -19.33 29.66
C SER A 751 42.24 -18.60 31.00
N TYR A 752 41.31 -17.76 31.42
CA TYR A 752 41.37 -17.06 32.69
C TYR A 752 41.25 -18.03 33.89
N ILE A 753 40.35 -18.99 33.82
CA ILE A 753 40.17 -20.02 34.84
C ILE A 753 41.42 -20.92 34.94
N SER A 754 42.00 -21.31 33.79
CA SER A 754 43.24 -22.11 33.78
C SER A 754 44.47 -21.36 34.29
N GLY A 755 44.53 -20.02 34.04
CA GLY A 755 45.62 -19.16 34.56
C GLY A 755 45.57 -18.94 36.08
N GLN A 756 44.35 -18.82 36.66
CA GLN A 756 44.18 -18.71 38.11
C GLN A 756 44.55 -20.01 38.85
N THR A 757 44.27 -21.16 38.26
CA THR A 757 44.68 -22.46 38.82
C THR A 757 46.18 -22.66 38.80
N THR A 758 46.89 -22.12 37.80
CA THR A 758 48.35 -22.19 37.70
C THR A 758 49.03 -21.21 38.68
N SER A 759 48.50 -20.01 38.93
CA SER A 759 49.04 -19.06 39.89
C SER A 759 48.77 -19.47 41.34
N ALA A 760 47.60 -20.03 41.65
CA ALA A 760 47.32 -20.59 42.99
C ALA A 760 48.18 -21.79 43.35
N ASN A 761 48.56 -22.63 42.38
CA ASN A 761 49.50 -23.75 42.59
C ASN A 761 50.97 -23.33 42.68
N GLN A 762 51.35 -22.08 42.28
CA GLN A 762 52.71 -21.56 42.46
C GLN A 762 52.91 -20.87 43.82
N GLU A 763 51.84 -20.39 44.46
CA GLU A 763 51.94 -19.84 45.84
C GLU A 763 51.96 -20.92 46.93
N GLU A 764 51.49 -22.16 46.69
CA GLU A 764 51.54 -23.27 47.63
C GLU A 764 52.90 -24.01 47.69
N TYR A 765 53.90 -23.66 46.85
CA TYR A 765 55.20 -24.28 46.83
C TYR A 765 56.31 -23.42 47.39
N HIS A 766 55.97 -22.26 48.05
CA HIS A 766 56.96 -21.41 48.79
C HIS A 766 56.49 -21.13 50.20
N VAL A 767 56.36 -22.20 51.05
CA VAL A 767 56.33 -22.13 52.47
C VAL A 767 57.27 -23.19 53.04
#